data_f8b27882c086921bc2804f444d3630c0
#
_entry.id   f8b27882c086921bc2804f444d3630c0
#
_cell.length_a   1.000
_cell.length_b   1.000
_cell.length_c   1.000
_cell.angle_alpha   90.00
_cell.angle_beta   90.00
_cell.angle_gamma   90.00
#
_symmetry.space_group_name_H-M   'P 1'
#
loop_
_entity.id
_entity.type
_entity.pdbx_description
1 polymer ?
#
loop_
_entity_poly.entity_id
_entity_poly.type
_entity_poly.pdbx_seq_one_letter_code
_entity_poly.pdbx_strand_id
1 'polypeptide(L)'
;MPFVDLKQEILDQDMCTRCGACVAICPRDWLAVGGDSTPVPTVEVDAMACGECSLCLEVCPGKDTATPRSEVGIFGRSRTPSERWTGIFRQSLTLTSTNPRVLGGAAAGGAGTTLMLTALRSGLAEAVIVVGRDAERAWVPAALITDSEEEVIRCGQTSYCLTPNLQLLRDPRFSRIAVVGVPCEVQAVRKMQTLLPIPAVADKIVLTVEIACASSTMLAGTEYLITEKLGIPLQDVAEMRYRDGEYPGEFAVKTRDGERRALPFFEVVDEFKRFKTHRCLVCGDWWSGLADVSISDGDPNIYASSQSGARPPRQSIVMTRTPQGEKIVQSAVQLGLASVTPRAFVSEDNLGLQRKRFRYASFAQTMPSRVPTPPVDYEETERLLTDTEVIDRMAYHTRISPSQAPGAGRRDEIPVTIALDLTSAPDIVWCPPGDKSIAQRAAFAAALTDGTSTIRNVPLSDDIESNLAILRQLGVDIWEAADSSIVISGRGLRGLAAPEKGTVLNPGNSATTARILISLLAGTPGEFRIVGNKLLRRRPMEWIVEPLRSAGADIAYEAEHGRLPMQIRGLQLGAINHQVEVFSAQPVSALLFAGLQGSGTTVINRRAKARDHTERLLRHLSVALDETETSVRMAPPDRLPAFDLTLPGDISTAAFPIACVVASPFPRRLVIEHVGVNETRTGFVRTLQAMGAGIKIETDGMEGAEPVGRIVVESGHPLRGIEVGGDALIQSMIDELPLLAAVAARARGRTVIRDAQELKDKDTDRIATTVAALRPFDVRIEAREDGFKIEPSEIVSAKSLVVPPDHRVIFAAMTLASSLGEPTTMSGWKRVSVSFPGCLELLGQLASVSHFKEV
;
A
#
# COMPACT_ATOMS: atom_id res chain seq x y z
N MET A 1 20.12 8.53 -0.11
CA MET A 1 21.22 7.72 -0.71
C MET A 1 20.59 6.69 -1.61
N PRO A 2 20.93 6.59 -2.88
CA PRO A 2 20.06 5.99 -3.90
C PRO A 2 19.67 4.53 -3.69
N PHE A 3 20.56 3.67 -3.17
CA PHE A 3 20.16 2.29 -2.86
C PHE A 3 19.28 2.22 -1.59
N VAL A 4 19.52 3.09 -0.62
CA VAL A 4 18.66 3.20 0.58
C VAL A 4 17.27 3.65 0.16
N ASP A 5 17.17 4.61 -0.77
CA ASP A 5 15.91 5.10 -1.31
C ASP A 5 15.20 3.97 -2.12
N LEU A 6 15.94 3.24 -2.98
CA LEU A 6 15.41 2.05 -3.66
C LEU A 6 14.90 1.01 -2.65
N LYS A 7 15.64 0.80 -1.56
CA LYS A 7 15.22 -0.12 -0.51
C LYS A 7 13.94 0.36 0.16
N GLN A 8 13.90 1.58 0.65
CA GLN A 8 12.78 2.12 1.41
C GLN A 8 11.52 2.29 0.55
N GLU A 9 11.64 2.85 -0.65
CA GLU A 9 10.50 3.16 -1.51
C GLU A 9 9.97 1.93 -2.25
N ILE A 10 10.84 0.97 -2.60
CA ILE A 10 10.49 -0.13 -3.50
C ILE A 10 10.56 -1.49 -2.80
N LEU A 11 11.73 -1.86 -2.22
CA LEU A 11 11.91 -3.20 -1.68
C LEU A 11 11.08 -3.41 -0.41
N ASP A 12 11.14 -2.48 0.53
CA ASP A 12 10.41 -2.54 1.79
C ASP A 12 8.89 -2.34 1.59
N GLN A 13 8.48 -1.73 0.46
CA GLN A 13 7.07 -1.53 0.10
C GLN A 13 6.49 -2.64 -0.81
N ASP A 14 7.26 -3.69 -1.17
CA ASP A 14 6.89 -4.76 -2.10
C ASP A 14 6.49 -4.30 -3.50
N MET A 15 7.00 -3.20 -3.88
CA MET A 15 6.83 -2.67 -5.21
C MET A 15 7.86 -3.24 -6.19
N CYS A 16 8.80 -4.07 -5.72
CA CYS A 16 9.80 -4.70 -6.57
C CYS A 16 9.18 -5.73 -7.50
N THR A 17 9.38 -5.57 -8.81
CA THR A 17 8.99 -6.53 -9.86
C THR A 17 10.04 -7.60 -10.11
N ARG A 18 11.18 -7.53 -9.43
CA ARG A 18 12.31 -8.47 -9.53
C ARG A 18 12.88 -8.61 -10.94
N CYS A 19 12.71 -7.61 -11.78
CA CYS A 19 13.11 -7.64 -13.19
C CYS A 19 14.63 -7.60 -13.42
N GLY A 20 15.43 -7.17 -12.44
CA GLY A 20 16.89 -7.04 -12.56
C GLY A 20 17.37 -5.78 -13.26
N ALA A 21 16.51 -4.84 -13.61
CA ALA A 21 16.89 -3.61 -14.32
C ALA A 21 17.85 -2.72 -13.51
N CYS A 22 17.65 -2.60 -12.21
CA CYS A 22 18.52 -1.84 -11.31
C CYS A 22 19.96 -2.42 -11.28
N VAL A 23 20.08 -3.74 -11.39
CA VAL A 23 21.37 -4.43 -11.52
C VAL A 23 21.99 -4.08 -12.86
N ALA A 24 21.24 -4.21 -13.97
CA ALA A 24 21.73 -3.91 -15.32
C ALA A 24 22.27 -2.48 -15.46
N ILE A 25 21.68 -1.51 -14.81
CA ILE A 25 21.97 -0.09 -14.99
C ILE A 25 23.00 0.47 -14.00
N CYS A 26 23.37 -0.27 -12.96
CA CYS A 26 24.32 0.22 -11.96
C CYS A 26 25.71 0.41 -12.55
N PRO A 27 26.25 1.63 -12.65
CA PRO A 27 27.51 1.88 -13.37
C PRO A 27 28.76 1.36 -12.64
N ARG A 28 28.60 0.89 -11.41
CA ARG A 28 29.70 0.43 -10.56
C ARG A 28 29.66 -1.08 -10.26
N ASP A 29 28.71 -1.81 -10.84
CA ASP A 29 28.53 -3.26 -10.59
C ASP A 29 28.33 -3.64 -9.11
N TRP A 30 27.79 -2.74 -8.31
CA TRP A 30 27.60 -2.98 -6.88
C TRP A 30 26.29 -3.68 -6.54
N LEU A 31 25.36 -3.77 -7.49
CA LEU A 31 24.09 -4.43 -7.28
C LEU A 31 24.09 -5.85 -7.84
N ALA A 32 23.66 -6.79 -7.05
CA ALA A 32 23.42 -8.17 -7.43
C ALA A 32 21.98 -8.58 -7.11
N VAL A 33 21.49 -9.61 -7.78
CA VAL A 33 20.26 -10.28 -7.37
C VAL A 33 20.65 -11.42 -6.42
N GLY A 34 20.22 -11.30 -5.18
CA GLY A 34 20.47 -12.30 -4.14
C GLY A 34 19.24 -13.13 -3.78
N GLY A 35 19.49 -14.30 -3.20
CA GLY A 35 18.47 -15.21 -2.67
C GLY A 35 17.89 -16.16 -3.72
N ASP A 36 17.77 -17.43 -3.33
CA ASP A 36 17.32 -18.51 -4.23
C ASP A 36 15.80 -18.52 -4.41
N SER A 37 15.05 -18.30 -3.34
CA SER A 37 13.58 -18.40 -3.33
C SER A 37 12.89 -17.10 -3.72
N THR A 38 13.50 -15.93 -3.42
CA THR A 38 12.94 -14.60 -3.74
C THR A 38 14.05 -13.63 -4.13
N PRO A 39 14.55 -13.69 -5.36
CA PRO A 39 15.64 -12.81 -5.79
C PRO A 39 15.23 -11.35 -5.70
N VAL A 40 15.88 -10.60 -4.85
CA VAL A 40 15.73 -9.14 -4.71
C VAL A 40 17.10 -8.48 -4.86
N PRO A 41 17.19 -7.25 -5.36
CA PRO A 41 18.45 -6.55 -5.42
C PRO A 41 19.09 -6.41 -4.04
N THR A 42 20.36 -6.73 -3.96
CA THR A 42 21.22 -6.51 -2.79
C THR A 42 22.41 -5.66 -3.21
N VAL A 43 22.99 -4.94 -2.26
CA VAL A 43 24.24 -4.20 -2.50
C VAL A 43 25.41 -4.97 -1.89
N GLU A 44 26.47 -5.20 -2.66
CA GLU A 44 27.65 -5.96 -2.23
C GLU A 44 28.69 -5.12 -1.48
N VAL A 45 28.50 -3.81 -1.44
CA VAL A 45 29.36 -2.86 -0.72
C VAL A 45 28.51 -2.01 0.23
N ASP A 46 29.17 -1.19 1.06
CA ASP A 46 28.47 -0.27 1.93
C ASP A 46 27.54 0.65 1.08
N ALA A 47 26.24 0.59 1.38
CA ALA A 47 25.22 1.38 0.71
C ALA A 47 25.51 2.89 0.76
N MET A 48 26.22 3.35 1.80
CA MET A 48 26.67 4.73 1.95
C MET A 48 27.64 5.17 0.85
N ALA A 49 28.39 4.23 0.24
CA ALA A 49 29.33 4.51 -0.84
C ALA A 49 28.65 4.81 -2.19
N CYS A 50 27.34 4.57 -2.34
CA CYS A 50 26.60 4.86 -3.57
C CYS A 50 26.61 6.33 -3.99
N GLY A 51 26.80 7.28 -3.06
CA GLY A 51 26.83 8.71 -3.35
C GLY A 51 25.50 9.28 -3.86
N GLU A 52 25.54 10.12 -4.90
CA GLU A 52 24.37 10.85 -5.43
C GLU A 52 23.70 10.19 -6.66
N CYS A 53 24.11 8.98 -7.05
CA CYS A 53 23.59 8.30 -8.25
C CYS A 53 22.19 7.69 -7.98
N SER A 54 21.12 8.14 -8.64
CA SER A 54 19.73 7.64 -8.48
C SER A 54 19.28 6.63 -9.54
N LEU A 55 20.16 6.15 -10.42
CA LEU A 55 19.78 5.37 -11.61
C LEU A 55 18.97 4.10 -11.30
N CYS A 56 19.31 3.37 -10.24
CA CYS A 56 18.60 2.15 -9.85
C CYS A 56 17.15 2.42 -9.43
N LEU A 57 16.88 3.56 -8.80
CA LEU A 57 15.53 4.00 -8.43
C LEU A 57 14.77 4.54 -9.66
N GLU A 58 15.44 5.35 -10.50
CA GLU A 58 14.83 5.95 -11.69
C GLU A 58 14.44 4.92 -12.75
N VAL A 59 15.23 3.86 -12.95
CA VAL A 59 14.87 2.78 -13.88
C VAL A 59 13.72 1.93 -13.38
N CYS A 60 13.45 1.92 -12.07
CA CYS A 60 12.56 0.96 -11.44
C CYS A 60 11.09 1.14 -11.88
N PRO A 61 10.44 0.13 -12.44
CA PRO A 61 9.01 0.18 -12.77
C PRO A 61 8.12 0.06 -11.52
N GLY A 62 8.71 -0.24 -10.36
CA GLY A 62 8.04 -0.19 -9.07
C GLY A 62 7.86 1.22 -8.54
N LYS A 63 8.76 2.16 -8.94
CA LYS A 63 8.63 3.58 -8.61
C LYS A 63 7.54 4.25 -9.46
N ASP A 64 7.70 4.17 -10.76
CA ASP A 64 6.73 4.65 -11.75
C ASP A 64 6.91 3.89 -13.08
N THR A 65 5.90 3.94 -13.94
CA THR A 65 5.96 3.31 -15.26
C THR A 65 6.54 4.24 -16.33
N ALA A 66 6.55 5.53 -16.07
CA ALA A 66 6.96 6.61 -16.99
C ALA A 66 6.33 6.50 -18.40
N THR A 67 5.16 5.85 -18.51
CA THR A 67 4.55 5.48 -19.79
C THR A 67 4.38 6.67 -20.74
N PRO A 68 3.77 7.82 -20.34
CA PRO A 68 3.60 8.94 -21.28
C PRO A 68 4.92 9.50 -21.82
N ARG A 69 5.96 9.59 -20.97
CA ARG A 69 7.27 10.08 -21.38
C ARG A 69 7.98 9.11 -22.33
N SER A 70 7.90 7.81 -22.04
CA SER A 70 8.44 6.77 -22.91
C SER A 70 7.71 6.70 -24.25
N GLU A 71 6.39 6.89 -24.28
CA GLU A 71 5.62 6.94 -25.52
C GLU A 71 6.05 8.08 -26.44
N VAL A 72 6.25 9.27 -25.89
CA VAL A 72 6.79 10.40 -26.68
C VAL A 72 8.15 10.04 -27.27
N GLY A 73 9.03 9.39 -26.51
CA GLY A 73 10.36 8.94 -26.99
C GLY A 73 10.28 7.87 -28.09
N ILE A 74 9.30 6.95 -28.03
CA ILE A 74 9.18 5.82 -28.97
C ILE A 74 8.32 6.18 -30.19
N PHE A 75 7.18 6.85 -29.96
CA PHE A 75 6.14 7.06 -30.96
C PHE A 75 6.02 8.52 -31.41
N GLY A 76 6.73 9.45 -30.79
CA GLY A 76 6.62 10.90 -31.05
C GLY A 76 5.34 11.54 -30.47
N ARG A 77 4.50 10.77 -29.77
CA ARG A 77 3.26 11.22 -29.13
C ARG A 77 2.87 10.33 -27.97
N SER A 78 2.04 10.80 -27.08
CA SER A 78 1.36 9.97 -26.08
C SER A 78 0.11 9.30 -26.67
N ARG A 79 -0.37 8.24 -26.01
CA ARG A 79 -1.63 7.56 -26.35
C ARG A 79 -2.85 8.48 -26.19
N THR A 80 -3.84 8.26 -26.99
CA THR A 80 -5.15 8.91 -26.88
C THR A 80 -6.00 8.23 -25.80
N PRO A 81 -7.08 8.84 -25.31
CA PRO A 81 -8.01 8.19 -24.38
C PRO A 81 -8.54 6.82 -24.87
N SER A 82 -8.76 6.67 -26.17
CA SER A 82 -9.18 5.38 -26.75
C SER A 82 -8.08 4.31 -26.77
N GLU A 83 -6.82 4.73 -26.71
CA GLU A 83 -5.64 3.84 -26.66
C GLU A 83 -5.18 3.56 -25.23
N ARG A 84 -5.80 4.14 -24.20
CA ARG A 84 -5.30 4.16 -22.81
C ARG A 84 -4.98 2.77 -22.24
N TRP A 85 -5.71 1.76 -22.65
CA TRP A 85 -5.50 0.39 -22.14
C TRP A 85 -4.67 -0.49 -23.05
N THR A 86 -4.82 -0.32 -24.36
CA THR A 86 -4.08 -1.10 -25.35
C THR A 86 -2.71 -0.54 -25.67
N GLY A 87 -2.50 0.75 -25.43
CA GLY A 87 -1.36 1.51 -25.92
C GLY A 87 -1.44 1.76 -27.43
N ILE A 88 -0.44 2.48 -27.96
CA ILE A 88 -0.33 2.76 -29.40
C ILE A 88 0.05 1.48 -30.14
N PHE A 89 -0.64 1.17 -31.23
CA PHE A 89 -0.28 0.04 -32.08
C PHE A 89 -0.54 0.35 -33.56
N ARG A 90 0.11 -0.42 -34.43
CA ARG A 90 0.04 -0.28 -35.88
C ARG A 90 -0.84 -1.35 -36.54
N GLN A 91 -0.67 -2.60 -36.12
CA GLN A 91 -1.44 -3.74 -36.63
C GLN A 91 -1.82 -4.70 -35.48
N SER A 92 -2.98 -5.33 -35.61
CA SER A 92 -3.41 -6.45 -34.77
C SER A 92 -3.59 -7.69 -35.64
N LEU A 93 -2.94 -8.79 -35.27
CA LEU A 93 -2.84 -10.02 -36.02
C LEU A 93 -3.04 -11.22 -35.10
N THR A 94 -3.36 -12.38 -35.66
CA THR A 94 -3.07 -13.66 -35.01
C THR A 94 -1.83 -14.27 -35.62
N LEU A 95 -1.03 -14.96 -34.81
CA LEU A 95 0.17 -15.68 -35.24
C LEU A 95 0.14 -17.11 -34.70
N THR A 96 0.49 -18.04 -35.60
CA THR A 96 0.74 -19.45 -35.25
C THR A 96 2.10 -19.87 -35.79
N SER A 97 2.95 -20.44 -34.90
CA SER A 97 4.24 -21.00 -35.29
C SER A 97 4.04 -22.15 -36.28
N THR A 98 4.92 -22.25 -37.28
CA THR A 98 4.96 -23.40 -38.17
C THR A 98 5.86 -24.52 -37.65
N ASN A 99 6.63 -24.28 -36.57
CA ASN A 99 7.51 -25.27 -35.98
C ASN A 99 6.74 -26.12 -34.95
N PRO A 100 6.58 -27.44 -35.17
CA PRO A 100 5.83 -28.33 -34.30
C PRO A 100 6.43 -28.39 -32.87
N ARG A 101 7.76 -28.25 -32.71
CA ARG A 101 8.42 -28.27 -31.40
C ARG A 101 8.07 -27.01 -30.60
N VAL A 102 8.01 -25.86 -31.27
CA VAL A 102 7.56 -24.61 -30.64
C VAL A 102 6.10 -24.71 -30.21
N LEU A 103 5.22 -25.21 -31.07
CA LEU A 103 3.81 -25.45 -30.77
C LEU A 103 3.62 -26.45 -29.63
N GLY A 104 4.43 -27.52 -29.58
CA GLY A 104 4.36 -28.53 -28.53
C GLY A 104 4.67 -28.01 -27.15
N GLY A 105 5.54 -26.99 -27.04
CA GLY A 105 5.90 -26.32 -25.77
C GLY A 105 5.04 -25.10 -25.44
N ALA A 106 4.35 -24.52 -26.42
CA ALA A 106 3.68 -23.25 -26.25
C ALA A 106 2.31 -23.39 -25.59
N ALA A 107 1.96 -22.42 -24.76
CA ALA A 107 0.62 -22.29 -24.18
C ALA A 107 -0.45 -21.88 -25.20
N ALA A 108 -0.05 -21.18 -26.28
CA ALA A 108 -0.93 -20.71 -27.35
C ALA A 108 -0.26 -20.91 -28.72
N GLY A 109 -0.20 -19.90 -29.59
CA GLY A 109 0.37 -19.98 -30.94
C GLY A 109 1.89 -20.00 -31.04
N GLY A 110 2.62 -19.85 -29.94
CA GLY A 110 4.08 -19.89 -29.91
C GLY A 110 4.77 -18.61 -30.42
N ALA A 111 4.08 -17.47 -30.43
CA ALA A 111 4.58 -16.22 -30.99
C ALA A 111 5.89 -15.73 -30.32
N GLY A 112 6.00 -15.77 -28.98
CA GLY A 112 7.21 -15.30 -28.29
C GLY A 112 8.47 -16.03 -28.74
N THR A 113 8.45 -17.37 -28.68
CA THR A 113 9.56 -18.22 -29.13
C THR A 113 9.86 -18.01 -30.63
N THR A 114 8.81 -17.95 -31.47
CA THR A 114 8.98 -17.73 -32.89
C THR A 114 9.66 -16.39 -33.23
N LEU A 115 9.27 -15.31 -32.56
CA LEU A 115 9.89 -13.99 -32.77
C LEU A 115 11.33 -13.95 -32.29
N MET A 116 11.68 -14.64 -31.20
CA MET A 116 13.08 -14.76 -30.74
C MET A 116 13.92 -15.57 -31.75
N LEU A 117 13.45 -16.70 -32.25
CA LEU A 117 14.08 -17.44 -33.31
C LEU A 117 14.25 -16.58 -34.59
N THR A 118 13.23 -15.80 -34.92
CA THR A 118 13.29 -14.88 -36.06
C THR A 118 14.38 -13.81 -35.88
N ALA A 119 14.49 -13.26 -34.66
CA ALA A 119 15.53 -12.25 -34.37
C ALA A 119 16.95 -12.81 -34.57
N LEU A 120 17.20 -14.03 -34.17
CA LEU A 120 18.48 -14.72 -34.39
C LEU A 120 18.70 -15.01 -35.88
N ARG A 121 17.73 -15.69 -36.55
CA ARG A 121 17.86 -16.10 -37.96
C ARG A 121 17.98 -14.93 -38.94
N SER A 122 17.31 -13.82 -38.66
CA SER A 122 17.39 -12.65 -39.51
C SER A 122 18.67 -11.82 -39.29
N GLY A 123 19.48 -12.21 -38.31
CA GLY A 123 20.67 -11.45 -37.89
C GLY A 123 20.35 -10.11 -37.24
N LEU A 124 19.10 -9.87 -36.83
CA LEU A 124 18.72 -8.68 -36.09
C LEU A 124 19.36 -8.67 -34.71
N ALA A 125 19.32 -9.78 -33.97
CA ALA A 125 19.97 -9.94 -32.68
C ALA A 125 21.09 -10.99 -32.76
N GLU A 126 22.14 -10.80 -31.97
CA GLU A 126 23.21 -11.78 -31.71
C GLU A 126 22.82 -12.78 -30.64
N ALA A 127 22.01 -12.35 -29.70
CA ALA A 127 21.46 -13.19 -28.64
C ALA A 127 20.08 -12.76 -28.23
N VAL A 128 19.38 -13.62 -27.52
CA VAL A 128 18.05 -13.34 -26.96
C VAL A 128 18.03 -13.62 -25.46
N ILE A 129 17.29 -12.82 -24.70
CA ILE A 129 17.02 -13.07 -23.28
C ILE A 129 15.68 -13.78 -23.18
N VAL A 130 15.69 -14.96 -22.57
CA VAL A 130 14.54 -15.85 -22.37
C VAL A 130 14.54 -16.42 -20.95
N VAL A 131 13.44 -17.06 -20.53
CA VAL A 131 13.33 -17.74 -19.22
C VAL A 131 13.40 -19.25 -19.42
N GLY A 132 14.43 -19.84 -18.89
CA GLY A 132 14.61 -21.31 -18.80
C GLY A 132 14.26 -21.85 -17.41
N ARG A 133 14.89 -22.98 -17.08
CA ARG A 133 14.83 -23.63 -15.77
C ARG A 133 16.24 -23.84 -15.25
N ASP A 134 16.39 -23.78 -13.92
CA ASP A 134 17.62 -24.17 -13.25
C ASP A 134 17.93 -25.65 -13.54
N ALA A 135 19.21 -25.97 -13.75
CA ALA A 135 19.65 -27.32 -14.18
C ALA A 135 19.43 -28.39 -13.09
N GLU A 136 19.51 -28.01 -11.84
CA GLU A 136 19.39 -28.92 -10.70
C GLU A 136 17.98 -28.88 -10.08
N ARG A 137 17.33 -27.71 -10.15
CA ARG A 137 16.02 -27.43 -9.56
C ARG A 137 15.02 -27.05 -10.65
N ALA A 138 14.47 -28.07 -11.29
CA ALA A 138 13.60 -27.91 -12.46
C ALA A 138 12.36 -27.02 -12.25
N TRP A 139 11.99 -26.69 -11.00
CA TRP A 139 10.89 -25.80 -10.65
C TRP A 139 11.32 -24.32 -10.52
N VAL A 140 12.64 -24.06 -10.45
CA VAL A 140 13.19 -22.71 -10.33
C VAL A 140 13.37 -22.10 -11.71
N PRO A 141 12.78 -20.94 -12.01
CA PRO A 141 13.01 -20.25 -13.27
C PRO A 141 14.41 -19.65 -13.29
N ALA A 142 15.08 -19.73 -14.43
CA ALA A 142 16.40 -19.19 -14.65
C ALA A 142 16.39 -18.22 -15.83
N ALA A 143 16.89 -17.00 -15.63
CA ALA A 143 17.15 -16.06 -16.73
C ALA A 143 18.31 -16.59 -17.59
N LEU A 144 18.14 -16.60 -18.89
CA LEU A 144 19.12 -17.11 -19.84
C LEU A 144 19.31 -16.12 -20.98
N ILE A 145 20.58 -15.80 -21.32
CA ILE A 145 20.95 -15.15 -22.56
C ILE A 145 21.63 -16.16 -23.47
N THR A 146 21.13 -16.31 -24.69
CA THR A 146 21.59 -17.35 -25.60
C THR A 146 21.50 -16.92 -27.05
N ASP A 147 22.43 -17.45 -27.87
CA ASP A 147 22.44 -17.43 -29.33
C ASP A 147 21.97 -18.77 -29.95
N SER A 148 21.67 -19.77 -29.10
CA SER A 148 21.28 -21.10 -29.49
C SER A 148 19.76 -21.20 -29.76
N GLU A 149 19.38 -21.50 -30.99
CA GLU A 149 17.98 -21.77 -31.34
C GLU A 149 17.39 -22.95 -30.54
N GLU A 150 18.19 -23.97 -30.25
CA GLU A 150 17.78 -25.14 -29.48
C GLU A 150 17.41 -24.76 -28.05
N GLU A 151 18.21 -23.88 -27.44
CA GLU A 151 17.90 -23.35 -26.12
C GLU A 151 16.67 -22.48 -26.13
N VAL A 152 16.47 -21.64 -27.13
CA VAL A 152 15.26 -20.81 -27.29
C VAL A 152 14.00 -21.69 -27.39
N ILE A 153 14.07 -22.79 -28.15
CA ILE A 153 12.95 -23.75 -28.26
C ILE A 153 12.70 -24.44 -26.93
N ARG A 154 13.76 -24.86 -26.23
CA ARG A 154 13.65 -25.52 -24.91
C ARG A 154 13.03 -24.58 -23.87
N CYS A 155 13.34 -23.28 -23.90
CA CYS A 155 12.79 -22.26 -23.05
C CYS A 155 11.37 -21.80 -23.44
N GLY A 156 10.83 -22.27 -24.56
CA GLY A 156 9.54 -21.88 -25.13
C GLY A 156 8.31 -22.30 -24.32
N GLN A 157 8.38 -22.22 -23.00
CA GLN A 157 7.33 -22.54 -22.04
C GLN A 157 6.87 -21.30 -21.27
N THR A 158 5.61 -21.30 -20.82
CA THR A 158 5.12 -20.27 -19.93
C THR A 158 5.82 -20.34 -18.57
N SER A 159 6.23 -19.20 -18.02
CA SER A 159 6.65 -19.03 -16.64
C SER A 159 5.81 -17.97 -15.97
N TYR A 160 5.22 -18.30 -14.82
CA TYR A 160 4.46 -17.33 -14.02
C TYR A 160 5.29 -16.77 -12.85
N CYS A 161 6.50 -17.27 -12.64
CA CYS A 161 7.37 -16.82 -11.57
C CYS A 161 8.19 -15.61 -11.99
N LEU A 162 8.33 -14.66 -11.07
CA LEU A 162 9.19 -13.48 -11.25
C LEU A 162 10.66 -13.92 -11.43
N THR A 163 11.32 -13.41 -12.46
CA THR A 163 12.68 -13.78 -12.84
C THR A 163 13.48 -12.53 -13.21
N PRO A 164 14.73 -12.37 -12.75
CA PRO A 164 15.53 -11.15 -12.98
C PRO A 164 16.21 -11.14 -14.36
N ASN A 165 15.41 -11.13 -15.42
CA ASN A 165 15.87 -11.24 -16.80
C ASN A 165 16.82 -10.12 -17.23
N LEU A 166 16.51 -8.88 -16.84
CA LEU A 166 17.21 -7.71 -17.34
C LEU A 166 18.63 -7.55 -16.80
N GLN A 167 19.00 -8.25 -15.71
CA GLN A 167 20.40 -8.26 -15.24
C GLN A 167 21.38 -8.76 -16.33
N LEU A 168 20.90 -9.62 -17.25
CA LEU A 168 21.71 -10.19 -18.33
C LEU A 168 22.06 -9.21 -19.45
N LEU A 169 21.47 -8.02 -19.47
CA LEU A 169 21.86 -6.95 -20.40
C LEU A 169 23.32 -6.50 -20.22
N ARG A 170 23.93 -6.84 -19.10
CA ARG A 170 25.36 -6.59 -18.84
C ARG A 170 26.32 -7.55 -19.53
N ASP A 171 25.82 -8.66 -20.03
CA ASP A 171 26.68 -9.65 -20.65
C ASP A 171 27.58 -8.99 -21.73
N PRO A 172 28.90 -9.02 -21.56
CA PRO A 172 29.81 -8.34 -22.48
C PRO A 172 29.96 -9.05 -23.83
N ARG A 173 29.50 -10.29 -23.94
CA ARG A 173 29.63 -11.11 -25.14
C ARG A 173 28.80 -10.61 -26.32
N PHE A 174 27.70 -9.92 -26.01
CA PHE A 174 26.71 -9.54 -27.02
C PHE A 174 26.47 -8.04 -27.05
N SER A 175 26.38 -7.49 -28.27
CA SER A 175 26.13 -6.09 -28.54
C SER A 175 24.73 -5.81 -29.09
N ARG A 176 24.01 -6.85 -29.60
CA ARG A 176 22.64 -6.76 -30.12
C ARG A 176 21.78 -7.85 -29.53
N ILE A 177 20.91 -7.47 -28.63
CA ILE A 177 20.11 -8.38 -27.81
C ILE A 177 18.63 -8.16 -28.07
N ALA A 178 17.85 -9.22 -28.32
CA ALA A 178 16.38 -9.16 -28.26
C ALA A 178 15.89 -9.64 -26.90
N VAL A 179 14.86 -8.96 -26.37
CA VAL A 179 14.29 -9.24 -25.05
C VAL A 179 12.83 -9.64 -25.20
N VAL A 180 12.46 -10.77 -24.62
CA VAL A 180 11.06 -11.12 -24.38
C VAL A 180 10.77 -11.04 -22.90
N GLY A 181 9.74 -10.28 -22.51
CA GLY A 181 9.44 -10.00 -21.12
C GLY A 181 8.01 -9.59 -20.85
N VAL A 182 7.69 -9.36 -19.60
CA VAL A 182 6.38 -8.88 -19.13
C VAL A 182 6.33 -7.33 -19.12
N PRO A 183 5.16 -6.69 -18.99
CA PRO A 183 5.01 -5.23 -19.10
C PRO A 183 5.99 -4.42 -18.25
N CYS A 184 6.21 -4.80 -16.99
CA CYS A 184 7.14 -4.08 -16.11
C CYS A 184 8.60 -4.20 -16.56
N GLU A 185 9.02 -5.29 -17.16
CA GLU A 185 10.36 -5.43 -17.76
C GLU A 185 10.51 -4.51 -18.98
N VAL A 186 9.50 -4.47 -19.84
CA VAL A 186 9.49 -3.58 -21.00
C VAL A 186 9.49 -2.11 -20.57
N GLN A 187 8.74 -1.73 -19.56
CA GLN A 187 8.76 -0.38 -18.98
C GLN A 187 10.19 0.01 -18.53
N ALA A 188 10.88 -0.88 -17.83
CA ALA A 188 12.26 -0.63 -17.41
C ALA A 188 13.22 -0.49 -18.62
N VAL A 189 13.10 -1.37 -19.61
CA VAL A 189 13.89 -1.28 -20.86
C VAL A 189 13.66 0.06 -21.55
N ARG A 190 12.40 0.47 -21.70
CA ARG A 190 12.10 1.74 -22.40
C ARG A 190 12.54 2.97 -21.61
N LYS A 191 12.51 2.94 -20.29
CA LYS A 191 13.14 3.98 -19.46
C LYS A 191 14.64 4.10 -19.77
N MET A 192 15.37 2.98 -19.87
CA MET A 192 16.79 2.97 -20.24
C MET A 192 17.01 3.59 -21.61
N GLN A 193 16.14 3.32 -22.58
CA GLN A 193 16.29 3.79 -23.97
C GLN A 193 15.85 5.23 -24.20
N THR A 194 14.86 5.73 -23.45
CA THR A 194 14.22 7.02 -23.77
C THR A 194 14.44 8.11 -22.72
N LEU A 195 14.73 7.75 -21.48
CA LEU A 195 14.74 8.70 -20.37
C LEU A 195 16.08 8.79 -19.64
N LEU A 196 16.89 7.72 -19.66
CA LEU A 196 18.12 7.64 -18.88
C LEU A 196 19.34 7.62 -19.79
N PRO A 197 20.38 8.42 -19.49
CA PRO A 197 21.54 8.54 -20.36
C PRO A 197 22.53 7.37 -20.15
N ILE A 198 22.15 6.13 -20.49
CA ILE A 198 23.00 4.94 -20.34
C ILE A 198 23.09 4.17 -21.66
N PRO A 199 23.78 4.69 -22.66
CA PRO A 199 23.93 4.05 -23.97
C PRO A 199 24.52 2.64 -23.88
N ALA A 200 25.49 2.42 -23.00
CA ALA A 200 26.17 1.12 -22.84
C ALA A 200 25.26 -0.10 -22.61
N VAL A 201 24.07 0.10 -22.05
CA VAL A 201 23.06 -0.95 -21.86
C VAL A 201 21.90 -0.79 -22.84
N ALA A 202 21.40 0.44 -22.99
CA ALA A 202 20.23 0.75 -23.79
C ALA A 202 20.41 0.42 -25.27
N ASP A 203 21.59 0.75 -25.85
CA ASP A 203 21.89 0.57 -27.26
C ASP A 203 22.04 -0.90 -27.68
N LYS A 204 22.27 -1.79 -26.73
CA LYS A 204 22.30 -3.24 -26.97
C LYS A 204 20.93 -3.82 -27.33
N ILE A 205 19.84 -3.18 -26.94
CA ILE A 205 18.48 -3.74 -27.07
C ILE A 205 17.90 -3.36 -28.43
N VAL A 206 17.87 -4.33 -29.34
CA VAL A 206 17.44 -4.15 -30.74
C VAL A 206 15.99 -4.55 -31.01
N LEU A 207 15.37 -5.32 -30.10
CA LEU A 207 13.97 -5.75 -30.19
C LEU A 207 13.41 -6.01 -28.78
N THR A 208 12.20 -5.56 -28.56
CA THR A 208 11.41 -5.90 -27.36
C THR A 208 10.11 -6.59 -27.75
N VAL A 209 9.86 -7.75 -27.16
CA VAL A 209 8.60 -8.49 -27.26
C VAL A 209 7.96 -8.58 -25.89
N GLU A 210 6.74 -8.07 -25.78
CA GLU A 210 5.99 -8.02 -24.54
C GLU A 210 4.94 -9.13 -24.47
N ILE A 211 4.95 -9.91 -23.39
CA ILE A 211 3.94 -10.93 -23.13
C ILE A 211 2.85 -10.34 -22.24
N ALA A 212 1.60 -10.48 -22.64
CA ALA A 212 0.45 -10.07 -21.82
C ALA A 212 0.52 -10.72 -20.43
N CYS A 213 0.41 -9.90 -19.39
CA CYS A 213 0.60 -10.34 -18.01
C CYS A 213 -0.67 -10.18 -17.17
N ALA A 214 -1.29 -11.27 -16.78
CA ALA A 214 -2.37 -11.24 -15.80
C ALA A 214 -1.84 -10.92 -14.40
N SER A 215 -0.71 -11.50 -14.02
CA SER A 215 0.20 -11.20 -12.90
C SER A 215 1.23 -12.32 -12.79
N SER A 216 2.35 -12.01 -12.14
CA SER A 216 3.36 -13.02 -11.81
C SER A 216 3.28 -13.42 -10.34
N THR A 217 3.88 -14.56 -10.00
CA THR A 217 3.94 -15.10 -8.64
C THR A 217 5.38 -15.18 -8.15
N MET A 218 5.58 -15.28 -6.84
CA MET A 218 6.87 -15.60 -6.25
C MET A 218 7.18 -17.10 -6.37
N LEU A 219 8.44 -17.48 -6.29
CA LEU A 219 8.86 -18.89 -6.35
C LEU A 219 8.16 -19.75 -5.29
N ALA A 220 8.00 -19.23 -4.08
CA ALA A 220 7.26 -19.89 -3.00
C ALA A 220 5.83 -20.34 -3.41
N GLY A 221 5.19 -19.67 -4.38
CA GLY A 221 3.90 -20.11 -4.93
C GLY A 221 4.03 -21.39 -5.76
N THR A 222 5.10 -21.53 -6.52
CA THR A 222 5.40 -22.74 -7.28
C THR A 222 5.73 -23.91 -6.34
N GLU A 223 6.58 -23.65 -5.36
CA GLU A 223 6.97 -24.65 -4.34
C GLU A 223 5.76 -25.14 -3.54
N TYR A 224 4.87 -24.22 -3.13
CA TYR A 224 3.60 -24.56 -2.46
C TYR A 224 2.71 -25.48 -3.31
N LEU A 225 2.57 -25.22 -4.61
CA LEU A 225 1.80 -26.10 -5.49
C LEU A 225 2.40 -27.50 -5.56
N ILE A 226 3.73 -27.60 -5.61
CA ILE A 226 4.44 -28.86 -5.69
C ILE A 226 4.30 -29.63 -4.37
N THR A 227 4.62 -28.99 -3.23
CA THR A 227 4.69 -29.66 -1.94
C THR A 227 3.33 -29.89 -1.30
N GLU A 228 2.49 -28.83 -1.25
CA GLU A 228 1.24 -28.87 -0.50
C GLU A 228 0.06 -29.35 -1.33
N LYS A 229 0.03 -29.04 -2.63
CA LYS A 229 -1.09 -29.43 -3.48
C LYS A 229 -0.88 -30.76 -4.21
N LEU A 230 0.33 -30.98 -4.71
CA LEU A 230 0.67 -32.24 -5.38
C LEU A 230 1.29 -33.27 -4.43
N GLY A 231 1.73 -32.87 -3.25
CA GLY A 231 2.37 -33.78 -2.26
C GLY A 231 3.71 -34.33 -2.76
N ILE A 232 4.48 -33.57 -3.54
CA ILE A 232 5.77 -34.01 -4.10
C ILE A 232 6.87 -33.26 -3.35
N PRO A 233 7.84 -33.98 -2.71
CA PRO A 233 9.03 -33.34 -2.17
C PRO A 233 9.83 -32.65 -3.30
N LEU A 234 10.37 -31.48 -3.06
CA LEU A 234 11.09 -30.70 -4.09
C LEU A 234 12.27 -31.47 -4.71
N GLN A 235 13.01 -32.23 -3.90
CA GLN A 235 14.13 -33.05 -4.37
C GLN A 235 13.72 -34.14 -5.38
N ASP A 236 12.45 -34.52 -5.40
CA ASP A 236 11.94 -35.56 -6.30
C ASP A 236 11.45 -35.00 -7.64
N VAL A 237 11.47 -33.69 -7.82
CA VAL A 237 11.05 -33.05 -9.07
C VAL A 237 12.10 -33.23 -10.16
N ALA A 238 11.71 -33.86 -11.28
CA ALA A 238 12.53 -34.00 -12.46
C ALA A 238 12.19 -32.96 -13.55
N GLU A 239 10.91 -32.68 -13.74
CA GLU A 239 10.41 -31.72 -14.75
C GLU A 239 9.14 -31.03 -14.22
N MET A 240 8.96 -29.75 -14.57
CA MET A 240 7.78 -29.00 -14.22
C MET A 240 7.35 -28.08 -15.36
N ARG A 241 6.05 -28.02 -15.62
CA ARG A 241 5.42 -27.13 -16.59
C ARG A 241 4.22 -26.42 -15.97
N TYR A 242 4.10 -25.12 -16.20
CA TYR A 242 2.93 -24.35 -15.73
C TYR A 242 1.68 -24.57 -16.59
N ARG A 243 1.87 -24.92 -17.87
CA ARG A 243 0.78 -25.16 -18.82
C ARG A 243 1.18 -26.33 -19.74
N ASP A 244 0.95 -27.55 -19.28
CA ASP A 244 1.21 -28.77 -20.01
C ASP A 244 -0.05 -29.27 -20.68
N GLY A 245 0.07 -29.92 -21.83
CA GLY A 245 -1.04 -30.55 -22.54
C GLY A 245 -1.90 -29.59 -23.38
N GLU A 246 -3.16 -29.95 -23.54
CA GLU A 246 -4.12 -29.17 -24.36
C GLU A 246 -4.55 -27.88 -23.63
N TYR A 247 -4.83 -26.85 -24.43
CA TYR A 247 -5.29 -25.53 -23.94
C TYR A 247 -6.56 -25.66 -23.05
N PRO A 248 -6.64 -25.02 -21.88
CA PRO A 248 -5.70 -24.05 -21.27
C PRO A 248 -4.46 -24.64 -20.61
N GLY A 249 -4.35 -25.97 -20.51
CA GLY A 249 -3.24 -26.70 -19.93
C GLY A 249 -3.40 -27.01 -18.45
N GLU A 250 -2.43 -27.75 -17.91
CA GLU A 250 -2.34 -28.14 -16.51
C GLU A 250 -0.99 -27.72 -15.92
N PHE A 251 -0.96 -27.42 -14.64
CA PHE A 251 0.31 -27.37 -13.91
C PHE A 251 0.76 -28.80 -13.63
N ALA A 252 1.79 -29.24 -14.31
CA ALA A 252 2.24 -30.63 -14.28
C ALA A 252 3.66 -30.75 -13.73
N VAL A 253 3.87 -31.71 -12.85
CA VAL A 253 5.16 -32.10 -12.32
C VAL A 253 5.40 -33.57 -12.63
N LYS A 254 6.59 -33.89 -13.16
CA LYS A 254 7.08 -35.24 -13.33
C LYS A 254 8.19 -35.47 -12.30
N THR A 255 8.07 -36.56 -11.55
CA THR A 255 9.05 -36.94 -10.53
C THR A 255 10.23 -37.73 -11.15
N ARG A 256 11.30 -37.86 -10.41
CA ARG A 256 12.51 -38.61 -10.85
C ARG A 256 12.25 -40.10 -11.09
N ASP A 257 11.25 -40.69 -10.44
CA ASP A 257 10.80 -42.07 -10.64
C ASP A 257 9.79 -42.19 -11.81
N GLY A 258 9.43 -41.08 -12.45
CA GLY A 258 8.60 -41.03 -13.67
C GLY A 258 7.11 -40.82 -13.44
N GLU A 259 6.66 -40.67 -12.17
CA GLU A 259 5.25 -40.34 -11.89
C GLU A 259 4.92 -38.92 -12.40
N ARG A 260 3.70 -38.74 -12.99
CA ARG A 260 3.20 -37.45 -13.37
C ARG A 260 2.01 -37.07 -12.50
N ARG A 261 2.08 -35.92 -11.80
CA ARG A 261 0.95 -35.31 -11.09
C ARG A 261 0.63 -33.94 -11.69
N ALA A 262 -0.63 -33.56 -11.71
CA ALA A 262 -1.05 -32.31 -12.31
C ALA A 262 -2.24 -31.70 -11.59
N LEU A 263 -2.38 -30.37 -11.73
CA LEU A 263 -3.51 -29.57 -11.27
C LEU A 263 -4.11 -28.82 -12.46
N PRO A 264 -5.46 -28.69 -12.53
CA PRO A 264 -6.10 -27.88 -13.55
C PRO A 264 -5.63 -26.41 -13.48
N PHE A 265 -5.44 -25.80 -14.64
CA PHE A 265 -4.90 -24.42 -14.74
C PHE A 265 -5.63 -23.40 -13.87
N PHE A 266 -6.96 -23.49 -13.78
CA PHE A 266 -7.73 -22.50 -13.00
C PHE A 266 -7.57 -22.65 -11.48
N GLU A 267 -7.36 -23.85 -10.98
CA GLU A 267 -7.01 -24.06 -9.57
C GLU A 267 -5.66 -23.42 -9.23
N VAL A 268 -4.69 -23.57 -10.12
CA VAL A 268 -3.36 -22.97 -10.00
C VAL A 268 -3.44 -21.44 -9.98
N VAL A 269 -4.22 -20.83 -10.86
CA VAL A 269 -4.37 -19.37 -10.89
C VAL A 269 -4.97 -18.84 -9.61
N ASP A 270 -5.86 -19.58 -8.97
CA ASP A 270 -6.43 -19.22 -7.67
C ASP A 270 -5.41 -19.27 -6.54
N GLU A 271 -4.66 -20.33 -6.46
CA GLU A 271 -3.64 -20.50 -5.43
C GLU A 271 -2.52 -19.47 -5.56
N PHE A 272 -2.12 -19.11 -6.79
CA PHE A 272 -1.10 -18.09 -7.03
C PHE A 272 -1.44 -16.70 -6.48
N LYS A 273 -2.71 -16.41 -6.21
CA LYS A 273 -3.11 -15.12 -5.64
C LYS A 273 -2.43 -14.84 -4.31
N ARG A 274 -2.11 -15.89 -3.55
CA ARG A 274 -1.46 -15.80 -2.23
C ARG A 274 0.01 -15.41 -2.30
N PHE A 275 0.62 -15.50 -3.49
CA PHE A 275 2.08 -15.40 -3.67
C PHE A 275 2.47 -14.25 -4.60
N LYS A 276 1.63 -13.24 -4.74
CA LYS A 276 1.91 -12.06 -5.58
C LYS A 276 2.54 -10.95 -4.78
N THR A 277 3.47 -10.24 -5.40
CA THR A 277 3.98 -9.00 -4.80
C THR A 277 2.88 -7.92 -4.79
N HIS A 278 3.02 -6.93 -3.92
CA HIS A 278 2.07 -5.80 -3.88
C HIS A 278 2.00 -5.09 -5.24
N ARG A 279 3.16 -4.88 -5.90
CA ARG A 279 3.23 -4.31 -7.24
C ARG A 279 2.36 -5.08 -8.26
N CYS A 280 2.38 -6.41 -8.24
CA CYS A 280 1.55 -7.23 -9.12
C CYS A 280 0.05 -7.11 -8.81
N LEU A 281 -0.30 -6.96 -7.55
CA LEU A 281 -1.70 -6.79 -7.12
C LEU A 281 -2.29 -5.46 -7.58
N VAL A 282 -1.53 -4.37 -7.50
CA VAL A 282 -1.97 -3.03 -7.91
C VAL A 282 -1.76 -2.72 -9.41
N CYS A 283 -1.19 -3.65 -10.16
CA CYS A 283 -0.85 -3.44 -11.58
C CYS A 283 -2.09 -3.40 -12.48
N GLY A 284 -2.23 -2.31 -13.24
CA GLY A 284 -3.27 -2.13 -14.29
C GLY A 284 -2.86 -2.63 -15.67
N ASP A 285 -1.59 -2.97 -15.88
CA ASP A 285 -1.07 -3.28 -17.21
C ASP A 285 -1.28 -4.73 -17.62
N TRP A 286 -2.14 -4.94 -18.58
CA TRP A 286 -2.17 -6.19 -19.36
C TRP A 286 -1.01 -6.20 -20.38
N TRP A 287 -0.82 -5.07 -21.05
CA TRP A 287 0.36 -4.66 -21.80
C TRP A 287 0.80 -3.27 -21.32
N SER A 288 2.10 -2.99 -21.36
CA SER A 288 2.60 -1.63 -21.17
C SER A 288 2.25 -0.73 -22.37
N GLY A 289 2.18 -1.34 -23.55
CA GLY A 289 2.01 -0.66 -24.79
C GLY A 289 3.29 -0.03 -25.34
N LEU A 290 4.45 -0.36 -24.78
CA LEU A 290 5.75 0.27 -25.11
C LEU A 290 6.68 -0.63 -25.91
N ALA A 291 6.39 -1.94 -26.03
CA ALA A 291 7.21 -2.89 -26.76
C ALA A 291 7.21 -2.64 -28.29
N ASP A 292 8.08 -3.29 -29.01
CA ASP A 292 8.01 -3.34 -30.49
C ASP A 292 6.84 -4.25 -30.93
N VAL A 293 6.65 -5.36 -30.20
CA VAL A 293 5.55 -6.31 -30.40
C VAL A 293 4.97 -6.72 -29.06
N SER A 294 3.65 -6.66 -28.92
CA SER A 294 2.95 -7.25 -27.75
C SER A 294 2.20 -8.50 -28.17
N ILE A 295 2.28 -9.53 -27.36
CA ILE A 295 1.64 -10.83 -27.61
C ILE A 295 0.74 -11.26 -26.44
N SER A 296 -0.31 -12.03 -26.75
CA SER A 296 -1.15 -12.68 -25.73
C SER A 296 -1.68 -14.02 -26.24
N ASP A 297 -2.37 -14.75 -25.38
CA ASP A 297 -3.17 -15.90 -25.77
C ASP A 297 -4.20 -15.49 -26.83
N GLY A 298 -4.48 -16.38 -27.74
CA GLY A 298 -5.44 -16.14 -28.83
C GLY A 298 -6.90 -16.11 -28.39
N ASP A 299 -7.18 -16.52 -27.17
CA ASP A 299 -8.49 -16.44 -26.53
C ASP A 299 -8.50 -15.38 -25.42
N PRO A 300 -9.05 -14.20 -25.68
CA PRO A 300 -9.14 -13.14 -24.68
C PRO A 300 -10.09 -13.49 -23.53
N ASN A 301 -10.97 -14.46 -23.72
CA ASN A 301 -12.00 -14.86 -22.76
C ASN A 301 -11.83 -16.32 -22.28
N ILE A 302 -10.59 -16.74 -22.05
CA ILE A 302 -10.18 -18.09 -21.67
C ILE A 302 -11.07 -18.74 -20.59
N TYR A 303 -11.57 -17.96 -19.63
CA TYR A 303 -12.45 -18.48 -18.57
C TYR A 303 -13.84 -18.88 -19.10
N ALA A 304 -14.43 -18.03 -19.92
CA ALA A 304 -15.74 -18.33 -20.52
C ALA A 304 -15.64 -19.52 -21.50
N SER A 305 -14.58 -19.53 -22.30
CA SER A 305 -14.34 -20.62 -23.25
C SER A 305 -14.12 -21.97 -22.55
N SER A 306 -13.39 -22.00 -21.45
CA SER A 306 -13.16 -23.23 -20.69
C SER A 306 -14.42 -23.75 -20.02
N GLN A 307 -15.30 -22.87 -19.53
CA GLN A 307 -16.58 -23.26 -18.93
C GLN A 307 -17.58 -23.80 -19.97
N SER A 308 -17.54 -23.27 -21.18
CA SER A 308 -18.40 -23.72 -22.30
C SER A 308 -17.87 -24.98 -23.00
N GLY A 309 -16.69 -25.47 -22.64
CA GLY A 309 -16.02 -26.58 -23.32
C GLY A 309 -15.50 -26.20 -24.72
N ALA A 310 -15.53 -24.93 -25.09
CA ALA A 310 -15.03 -24.47 -26.40
C ALA A 310 -13.51 -24.66 -26.47
N ARG A 311 -13.02 -25.15 -27.60
CA ARG A 311 -11.57 -25.29 -27.89
C ARG A 311 -11.18 -24.27 -28.95
N PRO A 312 -10.73 -23.07 -28.58
CA PRO A 312 -10.27 -22.08 -29.54
C PRO A 312 -9.02 -22.58 -30.27
N PRO A 313 -8.78 -22.16 -31.52
CA PRO A 313 -7.57 -22.53 -32.24
C PRO A 313 -6.31 -22.08 -31.47
N ARG A 314 -5.25 -22.87 -31.54
CA ARG A 314 -3.94 -22.61 -30.96
C ARG A 314 -3.24 -21.48 -31.72
N GLN A 315 -3.52 -20.26 -31.37
CA GLN A 315 -2.95 -19.03 -31.94
C GLN A 315 -2.61 -18.02 -30.87
N SER A 316 -1.71 -17.10 -31.18
CA SER A 316 -1.41 -15.94 -30.33
C SER A 316 -1.95 -14.67 -30.95
N ILE A 317 -2.49 -13.75 -30.16
CA ILE A 317 -2.74 -12.37 -30.58
C ILE A 317 -1.39 -11.66 -30.61
N VAL A 318 -1.14 -10.89 -31.66
CA VAL A 318 0.09 -10.12 -31.87
C VAL A 318 -0.29 -8.70 -32.25
N MET A 319 0.23 -7.73 -31.52
CA MET A 319 0.12 -6.31 -31.82
C MET A 319 1.51 -5.76 -32.16
N THR A 320 1.71 -5.33 -33.40
CA THR A 320 2.92 -4.59 -33.78
C THR A 320 2.75 -3.13 -33.39
N ARG A 321 3.77 -2.51 -32.77
CA ARG A 321 3.66 -1.16 -32.25
C ARG A 321 4.64 -0.20 -32.92
N THR A 322 5.80 -0.66 -33.31
CA THR A 322 6.83 0.12 -34.01
C THR A 322 7.09 -0.44 -35.41
N PRO A 323 7.74 0.31 -36.31
CA PRO A 323 8.22 -0.22 -37.60
C PRO A 323 9.10 -1.47 -37.45
N GLN A 324 9.90 -1.55 -36.37
CA GLN A 324 10.72 -2.73 -36.05
C GLN A 324 9.86 -3.93 -35.71
N GLY A 325 8.74 -3.72 -34.98
CA GLY A 325 7.77 -4.76 -34.67
C GLY A 325 7.07 -5.30 -35.92
N GLU A 326 6.72 -4.45 -36.89
CA GLU A 326 6.18 -4.90 -38.18
C GLU A 326 7.21 -5.73 -38.96
N LYS A 327 8.45 -5.23 -39.04
CA LYS A 327 9.54 -5.90 -39.75
C LYS A 327 9.82 -7.29 -39.20
N ILE A 328 9.89 -7.47 -37.90
CA ILE A 328 10.19 -8.80 -37.32
C ILE A 328 9.07 -9.80 -37.58
N VAL A 329 7.80 -9.38 -37.53
CA VAL A 329 6.66 -10.25 -37.86
C VAL A 329 6.67 -10.62 -39.34
N GLN A 330 6.95 -9.68 -40.23
CA GLN A 330 7.12 -9.95 -41.67
C GLN A 330 8.28 -10.91 -41.94
N SER A 331 9.42 -10.72 -41.26
CA SER A 331 10.56 -11.64 -41.35
C SER A 331 10.21 -13.07 -40.90
N ALA A 332 9.39 -13.21 -39.82
CA ALA A 332 8.93 -14.51 -39.36
C ALA A 332 8.12 -15.25 -40.44
N VAL A 333 7.28 -14.54 -41.18
CA VAL A 333 6.52 -15.09 -42.30
C VAL A 333 7.42 -15.42 -43.48
N GLN A 334 8.33 -14.51 -43.86
CA GLN A 334 9.28 -14.71 -44.99
C GLN A 334 10.23 -15.90 -44.76
N LEU A 335 10.65 -16.12 -43.50
CA LEU A 335 11.49 -17.26 -43.12
C LEU A 335 10.67 -18.56 -42.94
N GLY A 336 9.36 -18.51 -43.16
CA GLY A 336 8.49 -19.68 -43.03
C GLY A 336 8.32 -20.15 -41.57
N LEU A 337 8.58 -19.30 -40.58
CA LEU A 337 8.48 -19.63 -39.15
C LEU A 337 7.09 -19.41 -38.55
N ALA A 338 6.26 -18.59 -39.21
CA ALA A 338 4.92 -18.26 -38.75
C ALA A 338 3.91 -18.13 -39.88
N SER A 339 2.66 -18.45 -39.61
CA SER A 339 1.51 -17.95 -40.34
C SER A 339 0.78 -16.87 -39.56
N VAL A 340 0.35 -15.80 -40.24
CA VAL A 340 -0.35 -14.67 -39.63
C VAL A 340 -1.67 -14.38 -40.34
N THR A 341 -2.65 -13.88 -39.56
CA THR A 341 -3.94 -13.45 -40.11
C THR A 341 -4.33 -12.11 -39.47
N PRO A 342 -4.79 -11.12 -40.24
CA PRO A 342 -5.30 -9.86 -39.69
C PRO A 342 -6.45 -10.11 -38.72
N ARG A 343 -6.48 -9.36 -37.61
CA ARG A 343 -7.54 -9.46 -36.63
C ARG A 343 -7.92 -8.08 -36.10
N ALA A 344 -9.19 -7.76 -36.04
CA ALA A 344 -9.68 -6.63 -35.26
C ALA A 344 -9.48 -6.92 -33.76
N PHE A 345 -9.04 -5.93 -33.03
CA PHE A 345 -8.91 -6.01 -31.57
C PHE A 345 -9.87 -5.02 -30.92
N VAL A 346 -10.73 -5.52 -30.05
CA VAL A 346 -11.67 -4.75 -29.25
C VAL A 346 -11.29 -4.97 -27.79
N SER A 347 -10.91 -3.88 -27.09
CA SER A 347 -10.39 -3.98 -25.72
C SER A 347 -11.46 -4.42 -24.71
N GLU A 348 -12.71 -4.06 -24.99
CA GLU A 348 -13.87 -4.39 -24.17
C GLU A 348 -14.19 -5.87 -24.16
N ASP A 349 -13.84 -6.60 -25.21
CA ASP A 349 -14.03 -8.05 -25.30
C ASP A 349 -12.91 -8.84 -24.59
N ASN A 350 -11.85 -8.16 -24.16
CA ASN A 350 -10.71 -8.80 -23.50
C ASN A 350 -10.89 -8.87 -21.98
N LEU A 351 -11.31 -10.02 -21.49
CA LEU A 351 -11.53 -10.25 -20.06
C LEU A 351 -10.28 -10.04 -19.22
N GLY A 352 -9.09 -10.39 -19.75
CA GLY A 352 -7.81 -10.15 -19.07
C GLY A 352 -7.55 -8.66 -18.84
N LEU A 353 -7.79 -7.84 -19.87
CA LEU A 353 -7.65 -6.39 -19.80
C LEU A 353 -8.67 -5.77 -18.83
N GLN A 354 -9.93 -6.17 -18.92
CA GLN A 354 -10.99 -5.71 -18.00
C GLN A 354 -10.66 -6.04 -16.54
N ARG A 355 -10.15 -7.25 -16.24
CA ARG A 355 -9.73 -7.63 -14.88
C ARG A 355 -8.59 -6.76 -14.36
N LYS A 356 -7.64 -6.43 -15.20
CA LYS A 356 -6.54 -5.54 -14.84
C LYS A 356 -7.05 -4.13 -14.54
N ARG A 357 -7.93 -3.59 -15.35
CA ARG A 357 -8.59 -2.29 -15.14
C ARG A 357 -9.34 -2.25 -13.83
N PHE A 358 -10.22 -3.23 -13.61
CA PHE A 358 -11.01 -3.30 -12.39
C PHE A 358 -10.13 -3.42 -11.15
N ARG A 359 -9.12 -4.27 -11.18
CA ARG A 359 -8.18 -4.44 -10.08
C ARG A 359 -7.42 -3.15 -9.78
N TYR A 360 -6.85 -2.51 -10.80
CA TYR A 360 -6.18 -1.23 -10.65
C TYR A 360 -7.12 -0.17 -10.07
N ALA A 361 -8.33 -0.05 -10.60
CA ALA A 361 -9.33 0.87 -10.12
C ALA A 361 -9.66 0.66 -8.64
N SER A 362 -9.86 -0.59 -8.24
CA SER A 362 -10.10 -0.95 -6.84
C SER A 362 -8.95 -0.53 -5.92
N PHE A 363 -7.71 -0.75 -6.34
CA PHE A 363 -6.53 -0.37 -5.57
C PHE A 363 -6.27 1.14 -5.59
N ALA A 364 -6.49 1.81 -6.72
CA ALA A 364 -6.35 3.26 -6.83
C ALA A 364 -7.28 4.01 -5.86
N GLN A 365 -8.50 3.49 -5.64
CA GLN A 365 -9.42 4.06 -4.65
C GLN A 365 -9.00 3.80 -3.20
N THR A 366 -8.34 2.70 -2.93
CA THR A 366 -8.01 2.29 -1.55
C THR A 366 -6.61 2.70 -1.13
N MET A 367 -5.67 2.87 -2.08
CA MET A 367 -4.26 3.18 -1.83
C MET A 367 -3.68 4.05 -2.96
N PRO A 368 -4.19 5.27 -3.17
CA PRO A 368 -3.81 6.08 -4.34
C PRO A 368 -2.33 6.45 -4.38
N SER A 369 -1.66 6.60 -3.24
CA SER A 369 -0.23 6.91 -3.15
C SER A 369 0.70 5.76 -3.57
N ARG A 370 0.19 4.54 -3.65
CA ARG A 370 0.98 3.33 -3.95
C ARG A 370 0.67 2.70 -5.30
N VAL A 371 -0.18 3.32 -6.08
CA VAL A 371 -0.51 2.81 -7.41
C VAL A 371 0.39 3.48 -8.43
N PRO A 372 1.36 2.74 -9.02
CA PRO A 372 2.18 3.31 -10.10
C PRO A 372 1.30 3.59 -11.30
N THR A 373 1.43 4.77 -11.86
CA THR A 373 0.71 5.16 -13.07
C THR A 373 1.04 4.24 -14.26
N PRO A 374 0.03 3.78 -15.02
CA PRO A 374 -0.55 4.60 -16.09
C PRO A 374 -1.71 5.44 -15.55
N PRO A 375 -1.93 6.64 -16.13
CA PRO A 375 -3.06 7.48 -15.74
C PRO A 375 -4.35 6.70 -15.98
N VAL A 376 -5.12 6.47 -14.91
CA VAL A 376 -6.45 5.90 -15.00
C VAL A 376 -7.42 7.07 -15.05
N ASP A 377 -8.33 7.03 -16.01
CA ASP A 377 -9.49 7.89 -16.01
C ASP A 377 -10.36 7.53 -14.81
N TYR A 378 -10.49 8.45 -13.86
CA TYR A 378 -11.28 8.24 -12.65
C TYR A 378 -12.76 7.98 -12.95
N GLU A 379 -13.29 8.60 -14.00
CA GLU A 379 -14.67 8.41 -14.43
C GLU A 379 -14.91 6.96 -14.91
N GLU A 380 -13.97 6.38 -15.69
CA GLU A 380 -14.05 4.96 -16.05
C GLU A 380 -13.79 4.04 -14.85
N THR A 381 -12.89 4.43 -13.97
CA THR A 381 -12.64 3.71 -12.72
C THR A 381 -13.91 3.59 -11.89
N GLU A 382 -14.62 4.69 -11.74
CA GLU A 382 -15.86 4.72 -10.98
C GLU A 382 -16.97 3.92 -11.66
N ARG A 383 -17.10 4.04 -12.97
CA ARG A 383 -18.05 3.23 -13.76
C ARG A 383 -17.79 1.74 -13.58
N LEU A 384 -16.53 1.31 -13.63
CA LEU A 384 -16.16 -0.10 -13.43
C LEU A 384 -16.48 -0.61 -12.02
N LEU A 385 -16.38 0.25 -10.99
CA LEU A 385 -16.65 -0.13 -9.60
C LEU A 385 -18.14 -0.19 -9.28
N THR A 386 -18.97 0.56 -10.00
CA THR A 386 -20.43 0.59 -9.81
C THR A 386 -21.18 -0.34 -10.76
N ASP A 387 -20.56 -0.82 -11.80
CA ASP A 387 -21.15 -1.78 -12.74
C ASP A 387 -21.25 -3.17 -12.08
N THR A 388 -22.48 -3.54 -11.68
CA THR A 388 -22.76 -4.78 -10.96
C THR A 388 -22.36 -6.01 -11.77
N GLU A 389 -22.56 -5.99 -13.08
CA GLU A 389 -22.22 -7.12 -13.97
C GLU A 389 -20.69 -7.31 -14.04
N VAL A 390 -19.93 -6.22 -14.16
CA VAL A 390 -18.47 -6.26 -14.12
C VAL A 390 -17.99 -6.70 -12.74
N ILE A 391 -18.60 -6.17 -11.68
CA ILE A 391 -18.27 -6.54 -10.30
C ILE A 391 -18.51 -8.04 -10.07
N ASP A 392 -19.64 -8.57 -10.47
CA ASP A 392 -19.98 -10.00 -10.29
C ASP A 392 -19.05 -10.87 -11.12
N ARG A 393 -18.83 -10.53 -12.39
CA ARG A 393 -17.92 -11.24 -13.29
C ARG A 393 -16.49 -11.23 -12.80
N MET A 394 -16.05 -10.10 -12.21
CA MET A 394 -14.70 -9.91 -11.67
C MET A 394 -14.58 -10.28 -10.20
N ALA A 395 -15.67 -10.53 -9.50
CA ALA A 395 -15.72 -10.77 -8.05
C ALA A 395 -14.73 -11.85 -7.60
N TYR A 396 -14.54 -12.88 -8.40
CA TYR A 396 -13.56 -13.93 -8.17
C TYR A 396 -12.10 -13.42 -8.18
N HIS A 397 -11.79 -12.43 -9.03
CA HIS A 397 -10.44 -11.90 -9.22
C HIS A 397 -10.13 -10.66 -8.37
N THR A 398 -11.17 -9.99 -7.90
CA THR A 398 -11.07 -8.68 -7.22
C THR A 398 -11.58 -8.68 -5.79
N ARG A 399 -12.06 -9.81 -5.27
CA ARG A 399 -12.47 -9.98 -3.86
C ARG A 399 -11.36 -9.75 -2.86
N ILE A 400 -10.14 -9.56 -3.33
CA ILE A 400 -8.99 -9.25 -2.51
C ILE A 400 -8.94 -7.74 -2.36
N SER A 401 -9.41 -7.22 -1.22
CA SER A 401 -9.05 -5.85 -0.82
C SER A 401 -7.53 -5.79 -0.58
N PRO A 402 -6.86 -4.64 -0.72
CA PRO A 402 -5.45 -4.51 -0.38
C PRO A 402 -5.10 -5.03 1.02
N SER A 403 -6.05 -4.90 1.96
CA SER A 403 -5.95 -5.43 3.31
C SER A 403 -6.20 -6.94 3.44
N GLN A 404 -6.69 -7.57 2.39
CA GLN A 404 -7.02 -9.00 2.30
C GLN A 404 -6.23 -9.69 1.18
N ALA A 405 -5.39 -8.93 0.46
CA ALA A 405 -4.53 -9.50 -0.55
C ALA A 405 -3.53 -10.45 0.14
N PRO A 406 -3.47 -11.71 -0.28
CA PRO A 406 -2.53 -12.66 0.31
C PRO A 406 -1.07 -12.23 0.19
N GLY A 407 -0.73 -11.38 -0.78
CA GLY A 407 0.60 -10.76 -0.90
C GLY A 407 0.83 -9.62 0.10
N ALA A 408 -0.18 -8.82 0.45
CA ALA A 408 -0.11 -7.89 1.57
C ALA A 408 -0.01 -8.67 2.89
N GLY A 409 -0.72 -9.81 3.03
CA GLY A 409 -0.61 -10.70 4.17
C GLY A 409 0.72 -11.44 4.25
N ARG A 410 1.45 -11.66 3.15
CA ARG A 410 2.71 -12.40 3.17
C ARG A 410 3.97 -11.57 3.33
N ARG A 411 3.91 -10.27 3.18
CA ARG A 411 4.93 -9.37 3.73
C ARG A 411 4.78 -9.19 5.22
N ASP A 412 3.55 -9.21 5.67
CA ASP A 412 3.17 -9.45 7.04
C ASP A 412 3.57 -10.88 7.47
N GLU A 413 3.85 -11.79 6.53
CA GLU A 413 4.31 -13.16 6.71
C GLU A 413 5.83 -13.36 6.70
N ILE A 414 6.66 -12.29 6.56
CA ILE A 414 7.96 -12.33 7.20
C ILE A 414 7.67 -12.09 8.68
N PRO A 415 7.53 -13.15 9.47
CA PRO A 415 7.14 -12.98 10.86
C PRO A 415 8.25 -12.21 11.54
N VAL A 416 7.88 -11.23 12.36
CA VAL A 416 8.82 -10.63 13.26
C VAL A 416 8.89 -11.51 14.52
N THR A 417 10.09 -11.87 14.93
CA THR A 417 10.31 -12.52 16.21
C THR A 417 10.77 -11.48 17.22
N ILE A 418 10.03 -11.35 18.30
CA ILE A 418 10.26 -10.40 19.37
C ILE A 418 10.52 -11.17 20.66
N ALA A 419 11.58 -10.81 21.34
CA ALA A 419 11.90 -11.31 22.67
C ALA A 419 12.53 -10.19 23.51
N LEU A 420 12.54 -10.37 24.82
CA LEU A 420 13.25 -9.49 25.73
C LEU A 420 14.75 -9.52 25.39
N ASP A 421 15.35 -8.35 25.25
CA ASP A 421 16.78 -8.20 25.03
C ASP A 421 17.45 -7.68 26.30
N LEU A 422 18.38 -8.48 26.82
CA LEU A 422 19.19 -8.14 27.99
C LEU A 422 20.42 -7.29 27.67
N THR A 423 20.74 -7.17 26.37
CA THR A 423 21.96 -6.50 25.89
C THR A 423 21.70 -5.08 25.39
N SER A 424 20.42 -4.70 25.16
CA SER A 424 20.07 -3.38 24.68
C SER A 424 20.36 -2.29 25.72
N ALA A 425 20.62 -1.07 25.22
CA ALA A 425 20.97 0.08 26.04
C ALA A 425 19.91 0.34 27.14
N PRO A 426 20.33 0.57 28.38
CA PRO A 426 19.39 0.84 29.47
C PRO A 426 18.68 2.19 29.31
N ASP A 427 19.34 3.18 28.70
CA ASP A 427 18.86 4.56 28.54
C ASP A 427 18.63 4.85 27.05
N ILE A 428 17.41 5.28 26.72
CA ILE A 428 16.99 5.65 25.36
C ILE A 428 16.46 7.07 25.41
N VAL A 429 16.93 7.92 24.49
CA VAL A 429 16.38 9.26 24.25
C VAL A 429 15.78 9.26 22.84
N TRP A 430 14.51 9.66 22.72
CA TRP A 430 13.79 9.59 21.47
C TRP A 430 12.80 10.74 21.30
N CYS A 431 12.70 11.24 20.05
CA CYS A 431 11.69 12.22 19.64
C CYS A 431 10.65 11.53 18.75
N PRO A 432 9.36 11.54 19.11
CA PRO A 432 8.32 10.98 18.26
C PRO A 432 8.07 11.82 17.01
N PRO A 433 7.60 11.21 15.91
CA PRO A 433 7.10 11.98 14.78
C PRO A 433 5.93 12.87 15.19
N GLY A 434 5.67 13.92 14.43
CA GLY A 434 4.63 14.89 14.75
C GLY A 434 3.23 14.29 14.88
N ASP A 435 2.38 14.94 15.66
CA ASP A 435 1.00 14.47 15.92
C ASP A 435 0.16 14.49 14.65
N LYS A 436 -0.28 13.32 14.22
CA LYS A 436 -1.13 13.13 13.04
C LYS A 436 -2.45 13.89 13.10
N SER A 437 -3.08 13.93 14.27
CA SER A 437 -4.38 14.59 14.46
C SER A 437 -4.27 16.10 14.33
N ILE A 438 -3.17 16.67 14.81
CA ILE A 438 -2.88 18.11 14.65
C ILE A 438 -2.50 18.39 13.20
N ALA A 439 -1.66 17.56 12.57
CA ALA A 439 -1.25 17.71 11.18
C ALA A 439 -2.43 17.82 10.21
N GLN A 440 -3.42 16.92 10.34
CA GLN A 440 -4.62 16.92 9.50
C GLN A 440 -5.40 18.24 9.63
N ARG A 441 -5.57 18.72 10.85
CA ARG A 441 -6.28 19.97 11.14
C ARG A 441 -5.53 21.20 10.64
N ALA A 442 -4.20 21.21 10.88
CA ALA A 442 -3.33 22.29 10.43
C ALA A 442 -3.32 22.42 8.90
N ALA A 443 -3.30 21.30 8.17
CA ALA A 443 -3.37 21.31 6.70
C ALA A 443 -4.69 21.91 6.19
N PHE A 444 -5.84 21.52 6.77
CA PHE A 444 -7.12 22.13 6.42
C PHE A 444 -7.18 23.61 6.79
N ALA A 445 -6.70 23.99 7.98
CA ALA A 445 -6.68 25.39 8.38
C ALA A 445 -5.77 26.22 7.46
N ALA A 446 -4.58 25.71 7.12
CA ALA A 446 -3.64 26.37 6.20
C ALA A 446 -4.25 26.61 4.81
N ALA A 447 -5.04 25.66 4.30
CA ALA A 447 -5.74 25.80 3.03
C ALA A 447 -6.77 26.94 3.02
N LEU A 448 -7.28 27.31 4.21
CA LEU A 448 -8.27 28.39 4.40
C LEU A 448 -7.66 29.75 4.77
N THR A 449 -6.33 29.84 4.91
CA THR A 449 -5.68 31.13 5.25
C THR A 449 -5.56 32.07 4.04
N ASP A 450 -5.36 33.37 4.33
CA ASP A 450 -4.98 34.38 3.35
C ASP A 450 -3.45 34.50 3.31
N GLY A 451 -2.77 33.56 2.65
CA GLY A 451 -1.31 33.58 2.53
C GLY A 451 -0.69 32.20 2.63
N THR A 452 0.64 32.15 2.77
CA THR A 452 1.40 30.89 2.81
C THR A 452 1.73 30.50 4.23
N SER A 453 1.32 29.30 4.61
CA SER A 453 1.59 28.69 5.91
C SER A 453 2.65 27.59 5.80
N THR A 454 3.48 27.42 6.83
CA THR A 454 4.52 26.37 6.92
C THR A 454 4.23 25.44 8.10
N ILE A 455 4.21 24.14 7.86
CA ILE A 455 4.01 23.13 8.90
C ILE A 455 5.24 22.22 8.95
N ARG A 456 5.90 22.18 10.12
CA ARG A 456 7.10 21.37 10.35
C ARG A 456 6.76 20.11 11.15
N ASN A 457 7.64 19.10 11.06
CA ASN A 457 7.50 17.82 11.74
C ASN A 457 6.19 17.10 11.34
N VAL A 458 5.80 17.16 10.06
CA VAL A 458 4.59 16.51 9.56
C VAL A 458 4.85 15.01 9.40
N PRO A 459 4.07 14.13 10.06
CA PRO A 459 4.23 12.69 9.88
C PRO A 459 3.67 12.27 8.52
N LEU A 460 4.51 11.89 7.58
CA LEU A 460 4.09 11.40 6.26
C LEU A 460 3.48 10.00 6.42
N SER A 461 2.18 9.95 6.62
CA SER A 461 1.36 8.74 6.70
C SER A 461 0.28 8.75 5.63
N ASP A 462 -0.29 7.58 5.31
CA ASP A 462 -1.36 7.44 4.31
C ASP A 462 -2.52 8.44 4.54
N ASP A 463 -2.85 8.71 5.81
CA ASP A 463 -3.92 9.66 6.17
C ASP A 463 -3.55 11.11 5.84
N ILE A 464 -2.29 11.51 6.05
CA ILE A 464 -1.80 12.86 5.74
C ILE A 464 -1.64 13.03 4.23
N GLU A 465 -1.08 12.05 3.54
CA GLU A 465 -0.95 12.08 2.09
C GLU A 465 -2.30 12.22 1.40
N SER A 466 -3.31 11.44 1.85
CA SER A 466 -4.68 11.57 1.34
C SER A 466 -5.28 12.95 1.58
N ASN A 467 -5.01 13.55 2.74
CA ASN A 467 -5.46 14.90 3.09
C ASN A 467 -4.84 15.95 2.14
N LEU A 468 -3.51 15.92 1.98
CA LEU A 468 -2.80 16.85 1.10
C LEU A 468 -3.18 16.67 -0.38
N ALA A 469 -3.38 15.43 -0.82
CA ALA A 469 -3.84 15.14 -2.18
C ALA A 469 -5.22 15.73 -2.46
N ILE A 470 -6.17 15.60 -1.52
CA ILE A 470 -7.50 16.21 -1.64
C ILE A 470 -7.42 17.74 -1.70
N LEU A 471 -6.60 18.36 -0.85
CA LEU A 471 -6.43 19.81 -0.88
C LEU A 471 -5.85 20.29 -2.20
N ARG A 472 -4.90 19.55 -2.81
CA ARG A 472 -4.42 19.85 -4.18
C ARG A 472 -5.54 19.75 -5.22
N GLN A 473 -6.41 18.74 -5.12
CA GLN A 473 -7.58 18.61 -6.01
C GLN A 473 -8.56 19.77 -5.85
N LEU A 474 -8.61 20.39 -4.66
CA LEU A 474 -9.41 21.58 -4.38
C LEU A 474 -8.70 22.90 -4.74
N GLY A 475 -7.60 22.82 -5.49
CA GLY A 475 -6.88 23.96 -6.04
C GLY A 475 -5.89 24.60 -5.07
N VAL A 476 -5.52 23.95 -3.99
CA VAL A 476 -4.52 24.44 -3.03
C VAL A 476 -3.11 24.08 -3.50
N ASP A 477 -2.21 25.05 -3.58
CA ASP A 477 -0.81 24.84 -3.91
C ASP A 477 -0.06 24.36 -2.66
N ILE A 478 0.51 23.14 -2.75
CA ILE A 478 1.20 22.47 -1.66
C ILE A 478 2.52 21.89 -2.16
N TRP A 479 3.62 22.18 -1.47
CA TRP A 479 4.94 21.63 -1.76
C TRP A 479 5.70 21.31 -0.49
N GLU A 480 6.71 20.48 -0.61
CA GLU A 480 7.67 20.19 0.44
C GLU A 480 8.89 21.09 0.28
N ALA A 481 9.30 21.73 1.34
CA ALA A 481 10.52 22.55 1.37
C ALA A 481 11.77 21.69 1.64
N ALA A 482 12.95 22.27 1.46
CA ALA A 482 14.22 21.57 1.61
C ALA A 482 14.47 20.99 3.02
N ASP A 483 13.81 21.52 4.04
CA ASP A 483 13.84 21.05 5.43
C ASP A 483 12.74 20.03 5.75
N SER A 484 12.10 19.48 4.72
CA SER A 484 10.95 18.57 4.82
C SER A 484 9.70 19.17 5.49
N SER A 485 9.62 20.50 5.61
CA SER A 485 8.39 21.15 6.02
C SER A 485 7.37 21.18 4.87
N ILE A 486 6.10 21.10 5.22
CA ILE A 486 5.01 21.20 4.23
C ILE A 486 4.57 22.67 4.17
N VAL A 487 4.63 23.23 2.97
CA VAL A 487 4.24 24.62 2.69
C VAL A 487 2.93 24.62 1.92
N ILE A 488 1.95 25.38 2.42
CA ILE A 488 0.59 25.42 1.90
C ILE A 488 0.22 26.89 1.60
N SER A 489 -0.07 27.20 0.33
CA SER A 489 -0.60 28.50 -0.07
C SER A 489 -2.11 28.48 0.09
N GLY A 490 -2.62 29.15 1.11
CA GLY A 490 -4.03 29.19 1.42
C GLY A 490 -4.85 29.94 0.34
N ARG A 491 -6.11 29.60 0.25
CA ARG A 491 -7.06 30.15 -0.72
C ARG A 491 -8.08 31.10 -0.09
N GLY A 492 -7.96 31.34 1.21
CA GLY A 492 -8.96 32.05 1.99
C GLY A 492 -10.18 31.20 2.35
N LEU A 493 -11.01 31.69 3.25
CA LEU A 493 -12.14 30.95 3.83
C LEU A 493 -13.12 30.34 2.80
N ARG A 494 -13.24 30.92 1.62
CA ARG A 494 -14.17 30.48 0.56
C ARG A 494 -13.49 30.28 -0.79
N GLY A 495 -12.18 30.22 -0.81
CA GLY A 495 -11.39 30.17 -2.04
C GLY A 495 -11.05 28.76 -2.53
N LEU A 496 -11.51 27.72 -1.84
CA LEU A 496 -11.37 26.35 -2.35
C LEU A 496 -12.17 26.21 -3.65
N ALA A 497 -11.55 25.60 -4.66
CA ALA A 497 -12.17 25.45 -5.97
C ALA A 497 -12.85 24.08 -6.08
N ALA A 498 -14.03 24.05 -6.70
CA ALA A 498 -14.61 22.78 -7.11
C ALA A 498 -13.68 22.13 -8.15
N PRO A 499 -13.32 20.85 -7.99
CA PRO A 499 -12.51 20.15 -8.98
C PRO A 499 -13.30 19.96 -10.29
N GLU A 500 -12.61 19.52 -11.33
CA GLU A 500 -13.27 19.19 -12.60
C GLU A 500 -14.43 18.22 -12.37
N LYS A 501 -15.51 18.38 -13.17
CA LYS A 501 -16.71 17.56 -13.05
C LYS A 501 -16.37 16.07 -13.18
N GLY A 502 -16.84 15.27 -12.23
CA GLY A 502 -16.53 13.82 -12.17
C GLY A 502 -15.36 13.47 -11.26
N THR A 503 -14.58 14.44 -10.76
CA THR A 503 -13.52 14.18 -9.80
C THR A 503 -14.07 13.64 -8.49
N VAL A 504 -13.45 12.58 -7.99
CA VAL A 504 -13.83 11.92 -6.75
C VAL A 504 -12.81 12.26 -5.67
N LEU A 505 -13.27 12.79 -4.55
CA LEU A 505 -12.45 13.08 -3.38
C LEU A 505 -12.41 11.84 -2.48
N ASN A 506 -11.21 11.29 -2.28
CA ASN A 506 -11.04 10.04 -1.55
C ASN A 506 -10.15 10.20 -0.31
N PRO A 507 -10.73 10.31 0.89
CA PRO A 507 -9.97 10.40 2.15
C PRO A 507 -9.37 9.07 2.62
N GLY A 508 -9.30 8.04 1.77
CA GLY A 508 -8.74 6.74 2.11
C GLY A 508 -9.48 6.07 3.26
N ASN A 509 -8.78 5.86 4.39
CA ASN A 509 -9.34 5.32 5.64
C ASN A 509 -9.56 6.40 6.71
N SER A 510 -9.18 7.66 6.44
CA SER A 510 -9.17 8.71 7.43
C SER A 510 -10.56 9.29 7.71
N ALA A 511 -11.16 8.90 8.82
CA ALA A 511 -12.44 9.47 9.26
C ALA A 511 -12.33 10.95 9.66
N THR A 512 -11.18 11.36 10.18
CA THR A 512 -10.93 12.79 10.52
C THR A 512 -10.91 13.63 9.27
N THR A 513 -10.13 13.22 8.26
CA THR A 513 -10.09 13.89 6.95
C THR A 513 -11.49 13.94 6.32
N ALA A 514 -12.21 12.81 6.28
CA ALA A 514 -13.54 12.75 5.69
C ALA A 514 -14.52 13.70 6.36
N ARG A 515 -14.59 13.72 7.68
CA ARG A 515 -15.55 14.54 8.43
C ARG A 515 -15.28 16.03 8.32
N ILE A 516 -14.02 16.45 8.44
CA ILE A 516 -13.66 17.86 8.24
C ILE A 516 -13.90 18.26 6.77
N LEU A 517 -13.54 17.41 5.82
CA LEU A 517 -13.75 17.64 4.40
C LEU A 517 -15.25 17.83 4.08
N ILE A 518 -16.13 16.94 4.53
CA ILE A 518 -17.58 17.06 4.33
C ILE A 518 -18.07 18.44 4.83
N SER A 519 -17.61 18.84 6.00
CA SER A 519 -18.00 20.08 6.63
C SER A 519 -17.53 21.32 5.85
N LEU A 520 -16.31 21.29 5.35
CA LEU A 520 -15.78 22.36 4.50
C LEU A 520 -16.49 22.44 3.16
N LEU A 521 -16.69 21.31 2.50
CA LEU A 521 -17.33 21.27 1.19
C LEU A 521 -18.81 21.67 1.25
N ALA A 522 -19.48 21.44 2.38
CA ALA A 522 -20.84 21.94 2.60
C ALA A 522 -20.96 23.46 2.49
N GLY A 523 -19.90 24.20 2.88
CA GLY A 523 -19.82 25.65 2.78
C GLY A 523 -19.08 26.19 1.54
N THR A 524 -18.47 25.32 0.74
CA THR A 524 -17.69 25.70 -0.45
C THR A 524 -18.56 25.63 -1.72
N PRO A 525 -18.70 26.70 -2.54
CA PRO A 525 -19.49 26.63 -3.76
C PRO A 525 -19.01 25.56 -4.73
N GLY A 526 -19.91 24.68 -5.19
CA GLY A 526 -19.59 23.63 -6.14
C GLY A 526 -20.32 22.32 -5.91
N GLU A 527 -20.09 21.36 -6.77
CA GLU A 527 -20.58 19.99 -6.64
C GLU A 527 -19.40 19.06 -6.35
N PHE A 528 -19.50 18.26 -5.30
CA PHE A 528 -18.44 17.39 -4.82
C PHE A 528 -18.96 15.97 -4.60
N ARG A 529 -18.11 15.01 -4.88
CA ARG A 529 -18.37 13.61 -4.58
C ARG A 529 -17.28 13.05 -3.67
N ILE A 530 -17.67 12.53 -2.52
CA ILE A 530 -16.76 11.94 -1.55
C ILE A 530 -17.02 10.44 -1.50
N VAL A 531 -15.95 9.66 -1.65
CA VAL A 531 -15.95 8.23 -1.43
C VAL A 531 -15.06 7.91 -0.23
N GLY A 532 -14.83 6.67 0.05
CA GLY A 532 -13.88 6.21 1.06
C GLY A 532 -13.60 4.74 0.83
N ASN A 533 -12.58 4.22 1.44
CA ASN A 533 -12.34 2.79 1.39
C ASN A 533 -13.43 2.00 2.14
N LYS A 534 -13.44 0.68 2.02
CA LYS A 534 -14.44 -0.21 2.61
C LYS A 534 -14.58 -0.04 4.14
N LEU A 535 -13.50 0.28 4.84
CA LEU A 535 -13.52 0.48 6.30
C LEU A 535 -14.14 1.82 6.65
N LEU A 536 -13.78 2.89 5.94
CA LEU A 536 -14.33 4.21 6.16
C LEU A 536 -15.82 4.28 5.82
N ARG A 537 -16.28 3.58 4.78
CA ARG A 537 -17.70 3.48 4.41
C ARG A 537 -18.57 2.83 5.47
N ARG A 538 -18.01 2.08 6.43
CA ARG A 538 -18.75 1.51 7.57
C ARG A 538 -18.94 2.50 8.71
N ARG A 539 -18.17 3.61 8.72
CA ARG A 539 -18.20 4.58 9.80
C ARG A 539 -19.36 5.55 9.64
N PRO A 540 -20.08 5.88 10.72
CA PRO A 540 -21.20 6.81 10.66
C PRO A 540 -20.72 8.24 10.37
N MET A 541 -21.43 8.93 9.49
CA MET A 541 -21.23 10.34 9.13
C MET A 541 -22.44 11.21 9.54
N GLU A 542 -23.51 10.58 9.98
CA GLU A 542 -24.78 11.25 10.33
C GLU A 542 -24.57 12.35 11.39
N TRP A 543 -23.68 12.12 12.33
CA TRP A 543 -23.38 13.06 13.43
C TRP A 543 -22.93 14.46 12.95
N ILE A 544 -22.43 14.56 11.72
CA ILE A 544 -22.01 15.82 11.12
C ILE A 544 -22.95 16.23 9.99
N VAL A 545 -23.50 15.27 9.24
CA VAL A 545 -24.36 15.58 8.09
C VAL A 545 -25.68 16.20 8.52
N GLU A 546 -26.29 15.69 9.57
CA GLU A 546 -27.59 16.20 10.06
C GLU A 546 -27.51 17.65 10.55
N PRO A 547 -26.55 18.06 11.39
CA PRO A 547 -26.42 19.47 11.77
C PRO A 547 -26.02 20.36 10.58
N LEU A 548 -25.26 19.85 9.61
CA LEU A 548 -24.94 20.62 8.39
C LEU A 548 -26.18 20.84 7.51
N ARG A 549 -27.02 19.82 7.33
CA ARG A 549 -28.32 19.96 6.64
C ARG A 549 -29.25 20.94 7.35
N SER A 550 -29.27 20.89 8.67
CA SER A 550 -30.05 21.86 9.48
C SER A 550 -29.55 23.30 9.29
N ALA A 551 -28.25 23.48 8.98
CA ALA A 551 -27.63 24.75 8.65
C ALA A 551 -27.75 25.12 7.17
N GLY A 552 -28.43 24.32 6.34
CA GLY A 552 -28.71 24.60 4.93
C GLY A 552 -27.83 23.85 3.94
N ALA A 553 -27.02 22.88 4.36
CA ALA A 553 -26.21 22.08 3.44
C ALA A 553 -27.07 21.13 2.59
N ASP A 554 -26.70 20.98 1.32
CA ASP A 554 -27.30 20.02 0.39
C ASP A 554 -26.35 18.81 0.26
N ILE A 555 -26.66 17.74 0.98
CA ILE A 555 -25.85 16.52 1.04
C ILE A 555 -26.75 15.30 0.76
N ALA A 556 -26.38 14.46 -0.19
CA ALA A 556 -27.11 13.24 -0.54
C ALA A 556 -26.23 12.00 -0.36
N TYR A 557 -26.76 10.96 0.27
CA TYR A 557 -26.12 9.66 0.34
C TYR A 557 -26.36 8.88 -0.95
N GLU A 558 -25.34 8.21 -1.48
CA GLU A 558 -25.46 7.42 -2.71
C GLU A 558 -25.80 5.94 -2.45
N ALA A 559 -25.55 5.46 -1.25
CA ALA A 559 -25.78 4.06 -0.87
C ALA A 559 -26.50 3.96 0.48
N GLU A 560 -25.80 3.58 1.54
CA GLU A 560 -26.37 3.42 2.87
C GLU A 560 -26.52 4.78 3.56
N HIS A 561 -27.69 5.03 4.14
CA HIS A 561 -27.98 6.26 4.88
C HIS A 561 -26.97 6.45 6.03
N GLY A 562 -26.51 7.68 6.20
CA GLY A 562 -25.54 8.04 7.23
C GLY A 562 -24.09 7.66 6.92
N ARG A 563 -23.77 7.20 5.71
CA ARG A 563 -22.45 6.67 5.33
C ARG A 563 -21.99 7.18 3.97
N LEU A 564 -20.68 7.05 3.71
CA LEU A 564 -20.09 7.27 2.38
C LEU A 564 -20.47 6.10 1.43
N PRO A 565 -20.56 6.32 0.10
CA PRO A 565 -20.30 7.57 -0.64
C PRO A 565 -21.42 8.60 -0.51
N MET A 566 -21.07 9.89 -0.76
CA MET A 566 -22.06 10.96 -0.75
C MET A 566 -21.73 12.05 -1.78
N GLN A 567 -22.77 12.75 -2.22
CA GLN A 567 -22.69 13.97 -3.01
C GLN A 567 -22.97 15.16 -2.13
N ILE A 568 -22.23 16.25 -2.34
CA ILE A 568 -22.36 17.50 -1.62
C ILE A 568 -22.47 18.60 -2.65
N ARG A 569 -23.53 19.38 -2.55
CA ARG A 569 -23.64 20.66 -3.23
C ARG A 569 -23.38 21.76 -2.22
N GLY A 570 -22.23 22.42 -2.36
CA GLY A 570 -21.81 23.43 -1.41
C GLY A 570 -22.64 24.71 -1.54
N LEU A 571 -23.19 25.15 -0.42
CA LEU A 571 -24.06 26.33 -0.30
C LEU A 571 -23.57 27.20 0.85
N GLN A 572 -24.05 28.45 0.89
CA GLN A 572 -23.81 29.32 2.04
C GLN A 572 -24.52 28.73 3.28
N LEU A 573 -23.75 28.30 4.25
CA LEU A 573 -24.29 27.79 5.51
C LEU A 573 -24.82 28.90 6.39
N GLY A 574 -25.93 28.64 7.07
CA GLY A 574 -26.49 29.47 8.14
C GLY A 574 -25.74 29.28 9.47
N ALA A 575 -26.39 29.74 10.55
CA ALA A 575 -25.93 29.48 11.90
C ALA A 575 -26.02 27.97 12.23
N ILE A 576 -25.02 27.42 12.91
CA ILE A 576 -25.03 26.04 13.40
C ILE A 576 -25.35 26.08 14.90
N ASN A 577 -26.43 25.41 15.30
CA ASN A 577 -26.75 25.22 16.72
C ASN A 577 -27.08 23.74 16.92
N HIS A 578 -26.17 23.01 17.58
CA HIS A 578 -26.30 21.57 17.67
C HIS A 578 -25.86 21.02 19.02
N GLN A 579 -26.58 20.00 19.49
CA GLN A 579 -26.23 19.19 20.64
C GLN A 579 -25.50 17.92 20.16
N VAL A 580 -24.20 17.80 20.48
CA VAL A 580 -23.41 16.60 20.17
C VAL A 580 -23.66 15.53 21.22
N GLU A 581 -24.35 14.47 20.85
CA GLU A 581 -24.71 13.37 21.73
C GLU A 581 -23.57 12.37 21.94
N VAL A 582 -22.69 12.22 20.91
CA VAL A 582 -21.55 11.31 20.99
C VAL A 582 -20.36 11.98 21.68
N PHE A 583 -19.71 11.25 22.59
CA PHE A 583 -18.53 11.78 23.26
C PHE A 583 -17.29 11.63 22.36
N SER A 584 -17.12 12.51 21.40
CA SER A 584 -16.04 12.52 20.43
C SER A 584 -15.66 13.95 20.02
N ALA A 585 -14.37 14.20 19.84
CA ALA A 585 -13.88 15.49 19.32
C ALA A 585 -14.20 15.71 17.83
N GLN A 586 -14.50 14.67 17.08
CA GLN A 586 -14.63 14.78 15.62
C GLN A 586 -15.84 15.59 15.17
N PRO A 587 -17.06 15.44 15.72
CA PRO A 587 -18.19 16.31 15.39
C PRO A 587 -17.90 17.77 15.71
N VAL A 588 -17.31 18.06 16.89
CA VAL A 588 -16.95 19.41 17.28
C VAL A 588 -15.99 20.03 16.29
N SER A 589 -14.91 19.32 15.96
CA SER A 589 -13.93 19.76 14.95
C SER A 589 -14.59 20.05 13.60
N ALA A 590 -15.39 19.11 13.09
CA ALA A 590 -16.05 19.23 11.79
C ALA A 590 -17.00 20.45 11.75
N LEU A 591 -17.82 20.63 12.77
CA LEU A 591 -18.78 21.75 12.82
C LEU A 591 -18.10 23.11 13.03
N LEU A 592 -16.96 23.17 13.76
CA LEU A 592 -16.15 24.38 13.83
C LEU A 592 -15.56 24.75 12.47
N PHE A 593 -15.03 23.79 11.71
CA PHE A 593 -14.53 24.05 10.36
C PHE A 593 -15.65 24.51 9.41
N ALA A 594 -16.86 23.94 9.49
CA ALA A 594 -18.03 24.44 8.76
C ALA A 594 -18.40 25.88 9.16
N GLY A 595 -18.36 26.15 10.45
CA GLY A 595 -18.68 27.48 11.00
C GLY A 595 -17.73 28.59 10.57
N LEU A 596 -16.47 28.26 10.18
CA LEU A 596 -15.54 29.24 9.61
C LEU A 596 -16.07 29.88 8.33
N GLN A 597 -16.90 29.15 7.57
CA GLN A 597 -17.48 29.59 6.30
C GLN A 597 -18.96 30.00 6.45
N GLY A 598 -19.51 29.83 7.65
CA GLY A 598 -20.92 30.16 7.93
C GLY A 598 -21.23 31.65 7.86
N SER A 599 -22.53 32.01 7.76
CA SER A 599 -23.03 33.40 7.84
C SER A 599 -23.53 33.74 9.24
N GLY A 600 -23.54 32.82 10.18
CA GLY A 600 -24.03 32.99 11.53
C GLY A 600 -23.17 32.28 12.59
N THR A 601 -23.47 32.56 13.85
CA THR A 601 -22.75 32.00 14.99
C THR A 601 -22.92 30.49 15.04
N THR A 602 -21.81 29.78 15.24
CA THR A 602 -21.78 28.33 15.53
C THR A 602 -21.83 28.13 17.05
N VAL A 603 -22.81 27.38 17.53
CA VAL A 603 -22.97 26.96 18.94
C VAL A 603 -23.02 25.43 18.98
N ILE A 604 -22.06 24.83 19.65
CA ILE A 604 -22.00 23.38 19.82
C ILE A 604 -22.08 23.07 21.30
N ASN A 605 -23.16 22.44 21.70
CA ASN A 605 -23.29 21.88 23.04
C ASN A 605 -22.76 20.43 23.06
N ARG A 606 -22.09 20.05 24.13
CA ARG A 606 -21.44 18.73 24.29
C ARG A 606 -21.56 18.23 25.72
N ARG A 607 -21.45 16.92 25.93
CA ARG A 607 -21.58 16.32 27.28
C ARG A 607 -20.42 16.71 28.19
N ALA A 608 -19.21 16.74 27.64
CA ALA A 608 -17.99 17.20 28.31
C ALA A 608 -16.92 17.52 27.24
N LYS A 609 -15.85 18.15 27.65
CA LYS A 609 -14.70 18.46 26.79
C LYS A 609 -13.96 17.18 26.38
N ALA A 610 -13.79 16.95 25.09
CA ALA A 610 -12.98 15.91 24.52
C ALA A 610 -11.61 16.48 24.07
N ARG A 611 -10.90 15.83 23.14
CA ARG A 611 -9.65 16.31 22.54
C ARG A 611 -9.88 17.69 21.89
N ASP A 612 -9.10 18.71 22.25
CA ASP A 612 -9.35 20.11 21.93
C ASP A 612 -8.39 20.74 20.91
N HIS A 613 -7.74 19.91 20.08
CA HIS A 613 -6.76 20.38 19.09
C HIS A 613 -7.34 21.43 18.12
N THR A 614 -8.60 21.31 17.71
CA THR A 614 -9.23 22.29 16.80
C THR A 614 -9.46 23.62 17.50
N GLU A 615 -9.99 23.58 18.69
CA GLU A 615 -10.25 24.78 19.48
C GLU A 615 -8.94 25.54 19.79
N ARG A 616 -7.87 24.83 20.12
CA ARG A 616 -6.54 25.41 20.34
C ARG A 616 -5.99 26.00 19.05
N LEU A 617 -6.02 25.27 17.94
CA LEU A 617 -5.54 25.73 16.64
C LEU A 617 -6.28 27.00 16.22
N LEU A 618 -7.62 27.03 16.31
CA LEU A 618 -8.42 28.17 15.92
C LEU A 618 -8.13 29.41 16.81
N ARG A 619 -7.91 29.23 18.12
CA ARG A 619 -7.46 30.32 18.98
C ARG A 619 -6.07 30.87 18.60
N HIS A 620 -5.15 29.95 18.25
CA HIS A 620 -3.83 30.33 17.74
C HIS A 620 -3.95 31.19 16.48
N LEU A 621 -4.92 30.88 15.64
CA LEU A 621 -5.25 31.66 14.44
C LEU A 621 -6.14 32.90 14.72
N SER A 622 -6.24 33.30 15.96
CA SER A 622 -6.99 34.49 16.43
C SER A 622 -8.51 34.41 16.18
N VAL A 623 -9.07 33.20 16.02
CA VAL A 623 -10.51 33.00 15.99
C VAL A 623 -11.09 33.14 17.41
N ALA A 624 -12.07 33.99 17.59
CA ALA A 624 -12.72 34.18 18.88
C ALA A 624 -13.60 32.96 19.22
N LEU A 625 -13.20 32.22 20.24
CA LEU A 625 -13.94 31.09 20.79
C LEU A 625 -14.30 31.33 22.24
N ASP A 626 -15.61 31.28 22.53
CA ASP A 626 -16.13 31.22 23.90
C ASP A 626 -16.40 29.75 24.22
N GLU A 627 -15.66 29.18 25.16
CA GLU A 627 -15.65 27.75 25.48
C GLU A 627 -15.87 27.54 26.98
N THR A 628 -16.80 26.62 27.26
CA THR A 628 -17.01 26.03 28.57
C THR A 628 -16.77 24.51 28.50
N GLU A 629 -16.88 23.82 29.64
CA GLU A 629 -16.81 22.34 29.66
C GLU A 629 -17.85 21.70 28.74
N THR A 630 -19.05 22.26 28.68
CA THR A 630 -20.21 21.68 27.98
C THR A 630 -20.61 22.41 26.71
N SER A 631 -19.92 23.47 26.29
CA SER A 631 -20.24 24.19 25.07
C SER A 631 -19.02 24.88 24.46
N VAL A 632 -19.07 25.07 23.15
CA VAL A 632 -18.19 25.97 22.41
C VAL A 632 -18.99 26.84 21.48
N ARG A 633 -18.68 28.14 21.46
CA ARG A 633 -19.35 29.16 20.62
C ARG A 633 -18.30 29.88 19.79
N MET A 634 -18.59 30.09 18.51
CA MET A 634 -17.70 30.73 17.55
C MET A 634 -18.52 31.66 16.62
N ALA A 635 -18.11 32.90 16.52
CA ALA A 635 -18.53 33.74 15.42
C ALA A 635 -17.64 33.46 14.20
N PRO A 636 -18.17 33.42 12.96
CA PRO A 636 -17.34 33.25 11.77
C PRO A 636 -16.33 34.41 11.67
N PRO A 637 -15.04 34.13 11.46
CA PRO A 637 -14.02 35.14 11.27
C PRO A 637 -14.10 35.75 9.85
N ASP A 638 -13.65 36.98 9.68
CA ASP A 638 -13.56 37.60 8.34
C ASP A 638 -12.47 36.95 7.48
N ARG A 639 -11.38 36.49 8.12
CA ARG A 639 -10.23 35.86 7.49
C ARG A 639 -9.45 35.01 8.48
N LEU A 640 -8.61 34.10 7.97
CA LEU A 640 -7.60 33.38 8.75
C LEU A 640 -6.20 33.86 8.34
N PRO A 641 -5.33 34.24 9.29
CA PRO A 641 -3.94 34.58 8.99
C PRO A 641 -3.15 33.34 8.61
N ALA A 642 -2.17 33.50 7.72
CA ALA A 642 -1.13 32.48 7.51
C ALA A 642 -0.31 32.27 8.79
N PHE A 643 0.25 31.07 8.94
CA PHE A 643 0.96 30.70 10.17
C PHE A 643 2.17 29.80 9.91
N ASP A 644 3.07 29.82 10.85
CA ASP A 644 4.18 28.86 10.99
C ASP A 644 3.92 27.99 12.21
N LEU A 645 3.92 26.67 12.03
CA LEU A 645 3.61 25.72 13.08
C LEU A 645 4.58 24.54 13.06
N THR A 646 5.27 24.31 14.15
CA THR A 646 5.96 23.04 14.38
C THR A 646 5.03 22.12 15.16
N LEU A 647 4.84 20.90 14.67
CA LEU A 647 3.98 19.94 15.35
C LEU A 647 4.72 19.28 16.50
N PRO A 648 4.12 19.20 17.70
CA PRO A 648 4.66 18.39 18.77
C PRO A 648 4.62 16.92 18.39
N GLY A 649 5.51 16.13 18.97
CA GLY A 649 5.52 14.68 18.78
C GLY A 649 4.20 14.03 19.24
N ASP A 650 3.76 13.01 18.52
CA ASP A 650 2.48 12.33 18.77
C ASP A 650 2.53 11.47 20.04
N ILE A 651 1.75 11.86 21.05
CA ILE A 651 1.61 11.12 22.31
C ILE A 651 1.04 9.71 22.11
N SER A 652 0.19 9.50 21.11
CA SER A 652 -0.35 8.16 20.78
C SER A 652 0.70 7.25 20.19
N THR A 653 1.65 7.79 19.41
CA THR A 653 2.82 7.06 18.94
C THR A 653 3.77 6.77 20.09
N ALA A 654 3.97 7.74 20.99
CA ALA A 654 4.79 7.59 22.20
C ALA A 654 4.23 6.55 23.18
N ALA A 655 2.94 6.33 23.21
CA ALA A 655 2.31 5.37 24.12
C ALA A 655 2.85 3.94 23.97
N PHE A 656 3.23 3.52 22.76
CA PHE A 656 3.77 2.18 22.52
C PHE A 656 5.11 1.94 23.22
N PRO A 657 6.18 2.71 22.99
CA PRO A 657 7.44 2.52 23.73
C PRO A 657 7.29 2.77 25.23
N ILE A 658 6.41 3.67 25.67
CA ILE A 658 6.06 3.82 27.10
C ILE A 658 5.55 2.49 27.67
N ALA A 659 4.60 1.85 26.98
CA ALA A 659 4.06 0.56 27.41
C ALA A 659 5.13 -0.54 27.44
N CYS A 660 6.03 -0.60 26.45
CA CYS A 660 7.15 -1.55 26.42
C CYS A 660 8.08 -1.38 27.62
N VAL A 661 8.46 -0.15 27.96
CA VAL A 661 9.33 0.13 29.11
C VAL A 661 8.63 -0.19 30.43
N VAL A 662 7.38 0.24 30.61
CA VAL A 662 6.59 -0.05 31.83
C VAL A 662 6.37 -1.54 32.04
N ALA A 663 6.18 -2.30 30.95
CA ALA A 663 6.00 -3.75 31.01
C ALA A 663 7.33 -4.53 31.14
N SER A 664 8.46 -3.90 30.93
CA SER A 664 9.78 -4.56 30.98
C SER A 664 10.11 -5.05 32.40
N PRO A 665 10.52 -6.31 32.57
CA PRO A 665 11.03 -6.83 33.84
C PRO A 665 12.47 -6.40 34.14
N PHE A 666 13.17 -5.77 33.20
CA PHE A 666 14.56 -5.31 33.34
C PHE A 666 14.63 -3.79 33.46
N PRO A 667 15.67 -3.26 34.14
CA PRO A 667 15.90 -1.83 34.23
C PRO A 667 16.01 -1.18 32.85
N ARG A 668 15.12 -0.26 32.55
CA ARG A 668 15.04 0.54 31.33
C ARG A 668 14.67 1.97 31.69
N ARG A 669 15.22 2.91 30.98
CA ARG A 669 14.85 4.31 31.06
C ARG A 669 14.63 4.87 29.65
N LEU A 670 13.47 5.45 29.42
CA LEU A 670 13.11 6.10 28.16
C LEU A 670 12.83 7.57 28.44
N VAL A 671 13.50 8.44 27.72
CA VAL A 671 13.23 9.88 27.70
C VAL A 671 12.62 10.22 26.34
N ILE A 672 11.39 10.67 26.36
CA ILE A 672 10.69 11.12 25.16
C ILE A 672 10.71 12.63 25.17
N GLU A 673 11.39 13.22 24.18
CA GLU A 673 11.54 14.67 24.07
C GLU A 673 10.56 15.24 23.05
N HIS A 674 10.22 16.52 23.20
CA HIS A 674 9.39 17.27 22.26
C HIS A 674 8.03 16.61 21.98
N VAL A 675 7.40 16.00 22.96
CA VAL A 675 6.11 15.32 22.82
C VAL A 675 4.95 16.21 23.27
N GLY A 676 3.81 16.10 22.62
CA GLY A 676 2.59 16.79 23.04
C GLY A 676 2.10 16.28 24.40
N VAL A 677 1.95 17.19 25.37
CA VAL A 677 1.50 16.87 26.73
C VAL A 677 0.14 17.48 27.05
N ASN A 678 -0.70 17.65 26.04
CA ASN A 678 -2.07 18.12 26.21
C ASN A 678 -2.85 17.19 27.15
N GLU A 679 -3.47 17.79 28.17
CA GLU A 679 -4.19 17.03 29.19
C GLU A 679 -5.30 16.15 28.65
N THR A 680 -5.95 16.57 27.55
CA THR A 680 -6.97 15.79 26.86
C THR A 680 -6.43 14.58 26.11
N ARG A 681 -5.09 14.38 26.12
CA ARG A 681 -4.39 13.28 25.43
C ARG A 681 -3.50 12.44 26.34
N THR A 682 -3.21 12.91 27.55
CA THR A 682 -2.28 12.24 28.48
C THR A 682 -2.96 11.19 29.38
N GLY A 683 -4.20 10.82 29.11
CA GLY A 683 -4.96 9.87 29.93
C GLY A 683 -4.25 8.54 30.12
N PHE A 684 -3.64 7.98 29.09
CA PHE A 684 -2.88 6.74 29.17
C PHE A 684 -1.69 6.85 30.15
N VAL A 685 -0.90 7.90 30.05
CA VAL A 685 0.25 8.13 30.92
C VAL A 685 -0.19 8.33 32.36
N ARG A 686 -1.23 9.14 32.59
CA ARG A 686 -1.81 9.37 33.93
C ARG A 686 -2.38 8.10 34.54
N THR A 687 -3.02 7.25 33.72
CA THR A 687 -3.54 5.96 34.16
C THR A 687 -2.40 5.02 34.57
N LEU A 688 -1.31 4.96 33.81
CA LEU A 688 -0.12 4.19 34.19
C LEU A 688 0.53 4.72 35.49
N GLN A 689 0.61 6.04 35.67
CA GLN A 689 1.06 6.65 36.94
C GLN A 689 0.15 6.22 38.12
N ALA A 690 -1.17 6.23 37.93
CA ALA A 690 -2.13 5.76 38.93
C ALA A 690 -1.98 4.26 39.23
N MET A 691 -1.55 3.45 38.25
CA MET A 691 -1.19 2.06 38.46
C MET A 691 0.15 1.88 39.21
N GLY A 692 0.93 2.93 39.36
CA GLY A 692 2.23 2.91 40.08
C GLY A 692 3.45 2.88 39.14
N ALA A 693 3.30 3.09 37.85
CA ALA A 693 4.42 3.16 36.92
C ALA A 693 5.33 4.36 37.21
N GLY A 694 6.64 4.18 37.04
CA GLY A 694 7.67 5.22 37.19
C GLY A 694 7.67 6.18 36.00
N ILE A 695 6.70 7.08 35.90
CA ILE A 695 6.57 8.02 34.81
C ILE A 695 6.53 9.45 35.35
N LYS A 696 7.30 10.36 34.73
CA LYS A 696 7.30 11.80 35.03
C LYS A 696 7.00 12.56 33.74
N ILE A 697 6.05 13.51 33.82
CA ILE A 697 5.74 14.45 32.72
C ILE A 697 6.34 15.79 33.13
N GLU A 698 7.11 16.39 32.23
CA GLU A 698 7.68 17.73 32.40
C GLU A 698 7.21 18.59 31.22
N THR A 699 6.58 19.73 31.51
CA THR A 699 6.11 20.64 30.47
C THR A 699 7.20 21.68 30.21
N ASP A 700 7.66 21.77 28.95
CA ASP A 700 8.69 22.70 28.53
C ASP A 700 8.12 24.04 28.06
N GLY A 701 6.85 24.09 27.70
CA GLY A 701 6.18 25.29 27.23
C GLY A 701 5.05 25.04 26.26
N MET A 702 4.80 26.00 25.37
CA MET A 702 3.83 25.92 24.30
C MET A 702 4.55 25.98 22.97
N GLU A 703 4.15 25.14 22.00
CA GLU A 703 4.55 25.23 20.60
C GLU A 703 3.32 25.43 19.74
N GLY A 704 3.25 26.62 19.11
CA GLY A 704 2.01 27.06 18.49
C GLY A 704 0.85 27.04 19.50
N ALA A 705 -0.10 26.16 19.29
CA ALA A 705 -1.31 26.05 20.11
C ALA A 705 -1.25 24.96 21.18
N GLU A 706 -0.21 24.10 21.20
CA GLU A 706 -0.17 22.87 21.98
C GLU A 706 0.90 22.92 23.08
N PRO A 707 0.62 22.38 24.27
CA PRO A 707 1.65 22.21 25.29
C PRO A 707 2.60 21.10 24.88
N VAL A 708 3.88 21.39 24.96
CA VAL A 708 5.00 20.52 24.64
C VAL A 708 5.85 20.23 25.87
N GLY A 709 6.39 19.05 25.94
CA GLY A 709 7.22 18.67 27.04
C GLY A 709 8.01 17.41 26.83
N ARG A 710 8.46 16.85 27.93
CA ARG A 710 9.25 15.65 28.02
C ARG A 710 8.57 14.63 28.92
N ILE A 711 8.62 13.35 28.54
CA ILE A 711 8.13 12.24 29.37
C ILE A 711 9.30 11.33 29.67
N VAL A 712 9.58 11.13 30.97
CA VAL A 712 10.60 10.20 31.48
C VAL A 712 9.89 8.97 32.00
N VAL A 713 10.27 7.77 31.54
CA VAL A 713 9.69 6.48 31.91
C VAL A 713 10.78 5.57 32.44
N GLU A 714 10.56 4.99 33.60
CA GLU A 714 11.44 4.01 34.22
C GLU A 714 10.70 2.72 34.50
N SER A 715 11.31 1.58 34.14
CA SER A 715 10.77 0.25 34.42
C SER A 715 11.01 -0.18 35.88
N GLY A 716 10.53 -1.39 36.21
CA GLY A 716 10.79 -2.03 37.51
C GLY A 716 9.85 -1.61 38.63
N HIS A 717 8.92 -0.73 38.39
CA HIS A 717 7.94 -0.31 39.37
C HIS A 717 6.78 -1.33 39.44
N PRO A 718 6.34 -1.79 40.61
CA PRO A 718 5.27 -2.75 40.75
C PRO A 718 3.93 -2.11 40.40
N LEU A 719 3.29 -2.62 39.35
CA LEU A 719 1.98 -2.15 38.92
C LEU A 719 0.86 -2.77 39.75
N ARG A 720 -0.18 -1.99 40.00
CA ARG A 720 -1.41 -2.43 40.67
C ARG A 720 -2.61 -2.30 39.73
N GLY A 721 -3.55 -3.24 39.84
CA GLY A 721 -4.83 -3.17 39.14
C GLY A 721 -5.68 -2.00 39.62
N ILE A 722 -6.45 -1.43 38.70
CA ILE A 722 -7.34 -0.28 38.97
C ILE A 722 -8.66 -0.42 38.21
N GLU A 723 -9.67 0.34 38.60
CA GLU A 723 -10.86 0.58 37.80
C GLU A 723 -10.70 1.89 37.02
N VAL A 724 -10.99 1.82 35.72
CA VAL A 724 -10.84 2.91 34.74
C VAL A 724 -12.19 3.08 34.03
N GLY A 725 -12.72 4.28 34.08
CA GLY A 725 -14.00 4.62 33.47
C GLY A 725 -14.25 6.13 33.53
N GLY A 726 -15.38 6.53 32.99
CA GLY A 726 -15.75 7.93 32.84
C GLY A 726 -15.35 8.50 31.48
N ASP A 727 -16.30 9.13 30.82
CA ASP A 727 -16.20 9.58 29.41
C ASP A 727 -14.91 10.38 29.15
N ALA A 728 -14.58 11.37 29.99
CA ALA A 728 -13.41 12.24 29.77
C ALA A 728 -12.08 11.48 29.83
N LEU A 729 -11.90 10.59 30.81
CA LEU A 729 -10.69 9.80 30.96
C LEU A 729 -10.55 8.79 29.81
N ILE A 730 -11.61 8.07 29.48
CA ILE A 730 -11.62 7.10 28.39
C ILE A 730 -11.28 7.77 27.05
N GLN A 731 -11.88 8.92 26.73
CA GLN A 731 -11.59 9.63 25.49
C GLN A 731 -10.18 10.21 25.41
N SER A 732 -9.60 10.58 26.54
CA SER A 732 -8.21 11.05 26.59
C SER A 732 -7.17 9.97 26.24
N MET A 733 -7.59 8.69 26.16
CA MET A 733 -6.75 7.53 25.83
C MET A 733 -7.48 6.43 25.05
N ILE A 734 -8.55 6.75 24.34
CA ILE A 734 -9.39 5.76 23.65
C ILE A 734 -8.60 4.87 22.68
N ASP A 735 -7.57 5.42 22.03
CA ASP A 735 -6.72 4.70 21.08
C ASP A 735 -5.65 3.85 21.78
N GLU A 736 -5.33 4.13 23.04
CA GLU A 736 -4.34 3.46 23.86
C GLU A 736 -4.91 2.36 24.78
N LEU A 737 -6.23 2.18 24.84
CA LEU A 737 -6.86 1.16 25.69
C LEU A 737 -6.39 -0.28 25.40
N PRO A 738 -6.10 -0.69 24.15
CA PRO A 738 -5.47 -2.00 23.90
C PRO A 738 -4.08 -2.12 24.54
N LEU A 739 -3.27 -1.07 24.52
CA LEU A 739 -1.96 -1.02 25.21
C LEU A 739 -2.12 -1.09 26.72
N LEU A 740 -3.11 -0.36 27.27
CA LEU A 740 -3.41 -0.41 28.70
C LEU A 740 -3.80 -1.83 29.12
N ALA A 741 -4.59 -2.55 28.31
CA ALA A 741 -4.95 -3.94 28.58
C ALA A 741 -3.72 -4.86 28.64
N ALA A 742 -2.74 -4.67 27.73
CA ALA A 742 -1.49 -5.42 27.74
C ALA A 742 -0.64 -5.13 28.99
N VAL A 743 -0.49 -3.87 29.37
CA VAL A 743 0.27 -3.48 30.60
C VAL A 743 -0.47 -3.96 31.85
N ALA A 744 -1.80 -3.85 31.88
CA ALA A 744 -2.62 -4.30 33.01
C ALA A 744 -2.53 -5.83 33.27
N ALA A 745 -2.22 -6.63 32.25
CA ALA A 745 -1.99 -8.06 32.40
C ALA A 745 -0.78 -8.38 33.32
N ARG A 746 0.17 -7.42 33.48
CA ARG A 746 1.33 -7.55 34.38
C ARG A 746 1.10 -6.94 35.78
N ALA A 747 -0.06 -6.33 36.00
CA ALA A 747 -0.37 -5.66 37.27
C ALA A 747 -0.77 -6.66 38.37
N ARG A 748 -0.48 -6.32 39.62
CA ARG A 748 -0.98 -7.04 40.78
C ARG A 748 -2.41 -6.56 41.08
N GLY A 749 -3.36 -7.48 41.00
CA GLY A 749 -4.78 -7.18 41.19
C GLY A 749 -5.53 -6.98 39.88
N ARG A 750 -6.82 -6.97 39.95
CA ARG A 750 -7.75 -6.85 38.82
C ARG A 750 -7.74 -5.42 38.25
N THR A 751 -7.76 -5.32 36.92
CA THR A 751 -8.07 -4.09 36.21
C THR A 751 -9.41 -4.22 35.48
N VAL A 752 -10.27 -3.20 35.59
CA VAL A 752 -11.55 -3.11 34.87
C VAL A 752 -11.59 -1.80 34.09
N ILE A 753 -11.83 -1.90 32.79
CA ILE A 753 -12.02 -0.76 31.88
C ILE A 753 -13.49 -0.74 31.46
N ARG A 754 -14.16 0.42 31.60
CA ARG A 754 -15.56 0.64 31.27
C ARG A 754 -15.73 1.87 30.38
N ASP A 755 -16.93 2.11 29.89
CA ASP A 755 -17.34 3.29 29.10
C ASP A 755 -16.55 3.46 27.78
N ALA A 756 -16.02 2.34 27.24
CA ALA A 756 -15.18 2.31 26.04
C ALA A 756 -15.87 1.65 24.83
N GLN A 757 -17.21 1.71 24.74
CA GLN A 757 -18.00 1.08 23.67
C GLN A 757 -17.62 1.60 22.27
N GLU A 758 -17.10 2.84 22.14
CA GLU A 758 -16.60 3.39 20.87
C GLU A 758 -15.48 2.55 20.25
N LEU A 759 -14.80 1.69 21.02
CA LEU A 759 -13.79 0.76 20.50
C LEU A 759 -14.36 -0.23 19.47
N LYS A 760 -15.67 -0.52 19.51
CA LYS A 760 -16.33 -1.39 18.53
C LYS A 760 -16.45 -0.78 17.14
N ASP A 761 -16.43 0.56 17.05
CA ASP A 761 -16.62 1.33 15.81
C ASP A 761 -15.29 1.85 15.22
N LYS A 762 -14.14 1.26 15.63
CA LYS A 762 -12.81 1.58 15.11
C LYS A 762 -12.48 0.76 13.85
N ASP A 763 -11.21 0.59 13.52
CA ASP A 763 -10.76 -0.20 12.35
C ASP A 763 -11.23 -1.66 12.44
N THR A 764 -11.26 -2.19 13.65
CA THR A 764 -11.88 -3.46 14.03
C THR A 764 -12.75 -3.24 15.26
N ASP A 765 -13.52 -4.23 15.67
CA ASP A 765 -14.02 -4.29 17.07
C ASP A 765 -12.80 -4.50 17.97
N ARG A 766 -12.22 -3.38 18.47
CA ARG A 766 -11.01 -3.42 19.30
C ARG A 766 -11.22 -4.12 20.63
N ILE A 767 -12.45 -4.26 21.11
CA ILE A 767 -12.73 -5.04 22.32
C ILE A 767 -12.49 -6.52 22.01
N ALA A 768 -13.16 -7.04 21.01
CA ALA A 768 -13.03 -8.45 20.63
C ALA A 768 -11.61 -8.79 20.15
N THR A 769 -11.00 -7.93 19.34
CA THR A 769 -9.67 -8.19 18.75
C THR A 769 -8.53 -8.06 19.76
N THR A 770 -8.63 -7.17 20.75
CA THR A 770 -7.64 -7.09 21.85
C THR A 770 -7.69 -8.37 22.68
N VAL A 771 -8.88 -8.85 23.04
CA VAL A 771 -9.03 -10.13 23.76
C VAL A 771 -8.43 -11.28 22.97
N ALA A 772 -8.70 -11.36 21.68
CA ALA A 772 -8.15 -12.39 20.79
C ALA A 772 -6.61 -12.34 20.68
N ALA A 773 -6.03 -11.14 20.67
CA ALA A 773 -4.58 -10.95 20.55
C ALA A 773 -3.81 -11.24 21.86
N LEU A 774 -4.42 -11.01 23.03
CA LEU A 774 -3.73 -11.17 24.32
C LEU A 774 -3.93 -12.55 24.94
N ARG A 775 -5.01 -13.27 24.66
CA ARG A 775 -5.23 -14.64 25.16
C ARG A 775 -4.11 -15.64 24.83
N PRO A 776 -3.50 -15.62 23.63
CA PRO A 776 -2.39 -16.54 23.33
C PRO A 776 -1.17 -16.39 24.27
N PHE A 777 -1.06 -15.27 24.98
CA PHE A 777 -0.05 -15.03 26.01
C PHE A 777 -0.49 -15.49 27.42
N ASP A 778 -1.55 -16.29 27.53
CA ASP A 778 -2.17 -16.71 28.77
C ASP A 778 -2.74 -15.58 29.64
N VAL A 779 -3.03 -14.44 28.99
CA VAL A 779 -3.67 -13.32 29.68
C VAL A 779 -5.12 -13.67 29.98
N ARG A 780 -5.49 -13.60 31.26
CA ARG A 780 -6.88 -13.77 31.72
C ARG A 780 -7.67 -12.48 31.50
N ILE A 781 -8.11 -12.30 30.24
CA ILE A 781 -8.87 -11.14 29.78
C ILE A 781 -10.26 -11.55 29.32
N GLU A 782 -11.28 -10.80 29.75
CA GLU A 782 -12.68 -10.95 29.41
C GLU A 782 -13.18 -9.69 28.70
N ALA A 783 -13.84 -9.87 27.54
CA ALA A 783 -14.55 -8.78 26.88
C ALA A 783 -15.80 -8.41 27.67
N ARG A 784 -16.05 -7.11 27.84
CA ARG A 784 -17.29 -6.55 28.34
C ARG A 784 -18.02 -5.85 27.20
N GLU A 785 -19.26 -5.50 27.42
CA GLU A 785 -20.01 -4.73 26.41
C GLU A 785 -19.34 -3.38 26.07
N ASP A 786 -18.70 -2.77 27.06
CA ASP A 786 -18.13 -1.44 27.06
C ASP A 786 -16.64 -1.40 27.44
N GLY A 787 -15.90 -2.52 27.30
CA GLY A 787 -14.47 -2.54 27.66
C GLY A 787 -13.91 -3.91 27.98
N PHE A 788 -13.04 -3.96 29.02
CA PHE A 788 -12.30 -5.17 29.38
C PHE A 788 -12.31 -5.43 30.89
N LYS A 789 -12.20 -6.70 31.28
CA LYS A 789 -11.82 -7.14 32.60
C LYS A 789 -10.56 -7.97 32.49
N ILE A 790 -9.51 -7.57 33.18
CA ILE A 790 -8.21 -8.22 33.16
C ILE A 790 -7.88 -8.67 34.59
N GLU A 791 -7.64 -9.97 34.75
CA GLU A 791 -7.18 -10.56 36.01
C GLU A 791 -5.66 -10.72 36.01
N PRO A 792 -4.99 -10.73 37.18
CA PRO A 792 -3.57 -11.04 37.28
C PRO A 792 -3.25 -12.33 36.53
N SER A 793 -2.23 -12.31 35.67
CA SER A 793 -1.91 -13.42 34.77
C SER A 793 -0.44 -13.80 34.85
N GLU A 794 -0.14 -15.08 34.71
CA GLU A 794 1.21 -15.57 34.46
C GLU A 794 1.41 -15.58 32.94
N ILE A 795 2.10 -14.54 32.45
CA ILE A 795 2.21 -14.28 31.02
C ILE A 795 3.31 -15.15 30.44
N VAL A 796 3.00 -15.89 29.36
CA VAL A 796 3.91 -16.78 28.62
C VAL A 796 4.01 -16.35 27.17
N SER A 797 5.05 -16.81 26.48
CA SER A 797 5.20 -16.58 25.04
C SER A 797 4.07 -17.26 24.26
N ALA A 798 3.47 -16.53 23.33
CA ALA A 798 2.51 -17.06 22.38
C ALA A 798 3.15 -17.95 21.30
N LYS A 799 4.48 -18.14 21.30
CA LYS A 799 5.29 -18.86 20.31
C LYS A 799 5.05 -18.36 18.88
N SER A 800 3.84 -18.53 18.35
CA SER A 800 3.42 -18.04 17.03
C SER A 800 2.04 -17.38 17.13
N LEU A 801 1.92 -16.15 16.63
CA LEU A 801 0.71 -15.34 16.71
C LEU A 801 0.39 -14.68 15.36
N VAL A 802 -0.81 -14.87 14.87
CA VAL A 802 -1.38 -14.06 13.79
C VAL A 802 -2.18 -12.93 14.42
N VAL A 803 -1.68 -11.69 14.32
CA VAL A 803 -2.34 -10.54 14.94
C VAL A 803 -3.51 -10.04 14.10
N PRO A 804 -4.59 -9.54 14.74
CA PRO A 804 -5.69 -8.89 14.04
C PRO A 804 -5.22 -7.67 13.25
N PRO A 805 -5.92 -7.28 12.16
CA PRO A 805 -5.49 -6.20 11.27
C PRO A 805 -5.82 -4.80 11.85
N ASP A 806 -5.40 -4.54 13.07
CA ASP A 806 -5.52 -3.25 13.75
C ASP A 806 -4.21 -2.89 14.45
N HIS A 807 -3.59 -1.78 14.02
CA HIS A 807 -2.27 -1.36 14.50
C HIS A 807 -2.21 -1.16 16.03
N ARG A 808 -3.30 -0.71 16.66
CA ARG A 808 -3.35 -0.52 18.13
C ARG A 808 -3.34 -1.85 18.89
N VAL A 809 -4.00 -2.86 18.32
CA VAL A 809 -4.01 -4.22 18.88
C VAL A 809 -2.66 -4.91 18.67
N ILE A 810 -2.03 -4.67 17.52
CA ILE A 810 -0.68 -5.17 17.23
C ILE A 810 0.32 -4.63 18.25
N PHE A 811 0.29 -3.33 18.55
CA PHE A 811 1.15 -2.74 19.58
C PHE A 811 0.96 -3.37 20.95
N ALA A 812 -0.27 -3.72 21.33
CA ALA A 812 -0.54 -4.40 22.59
C ALA A 812 0.13 -5.80 22.64
N ALA A 813 0.05 -6.58 21.57
CA ALA A 813 0.71 -7.87 21.47
C ALA A 813 2.26 -7.74 21.44
N MET A 814 2.81 -6.77 20.71
CA MET A 814 4.25 -6.47 20.70
C MET A 814 4.78 -6.07 22.07
N THR A 815 3.99 -5.31 22.84
CA THR A 815 4.34 -4.93 24.22
C THR A 815 4.53 -6.15 25.11
N LEU A 816 3.66 -7.13 25.04
CA LEU A 816 3.83 -8.37 25.80
C LEU A 816 5.03 -9.19 25.30
N ALA A 817 5.15 -9.36 23.99
CA ALA A 817 6.25 -10.10 23.39
C ALA A 817 7.62 -9.52 23.77
N SER A 818 7.78 -8.18 23.79
CA SER A 818 9.02 -7.50 24.15
C SER A 818 9.40 -7.64 25.64
N SER A 819 8.48 -8.10 26.47
CA SER A 819 8.67 -8.25 27.92
C SER A 819 8.95 -9.71 28.35
N LEU A 820 9.07 -10.65 27.40
CA LEU A 820 9.22 -12.07 27.65
C LEU A 820 10.58 -12.58 27.12
N GLY A 821 11.27 -13.42 27.92
CA GLY A 821 12.55 -14.01 27.53
C GLY A 821 12.41 -15.06 26.40
N GLU A 822 11.29 -15.77 26.36
CA GLU A 822 10.97 -16.67 25.24
C GLU A 822 10.45 -15.87 24.03
N PRO A 823 10.95 -16.15 22.82
CA PRO A 823 10.58 -15.41 21.63
C PRO A 823 9.13 -15.66 21.22
N THR A 824 8.47 -14.63 20.74
CA THR A 824 7.15 -14.70 20.09
C THR A 824 7.29 -14.30 18.64
N THR A 825 6.88 -15.18 17.73
CA THR A 825 6.85 -14.92 16.29
C THR A 825 5.48 -14.40 15.89
N MET A 826 5.43 -13.21 15.24
CA MET A 826 4.19 -12.51 14.93
C MET A 826 4.05 -12.29 13.43
N SER A 827 2.91 -12.71 12.86
CA SER A 827 2.49 -12.40 11.49
C SER A 827 1.37 -11.36 11.49
N GLY A 828 1.22 -10.59 10.41
CA GLY A 828 0.21 -9.51 10.32
C GLY A 828 0.65 -8.17 10.95
N TRP A 829 1.86 -8.08 11.45
CA TRP A 829 2.37 -6.95 12.24
C TRP A 829 2.59 -5.64 11.45
N LYS A 830 2.79 -5.68 10.14
CA LYS A 830 3.18 -4.49 9.33
C LYS A 830 2.19 -3.34 9.33
N ARG A 831 0.95 -3.58 9.73
CA ARG A 831 -0.03 -2.50 9.89
C ARG A 831 0.33 -1.46 10.94
N VAL A 832 1.33 -1.68 11.76
CA VAL A 832 1.87 -0.64 12.65
C VAL A 832 2.39 0.57 11.87
N SER A 833 2.88 0.38 10.63
CA SER A 833 3.37 1.45 9.77
C SER A 833 2.31 2.49 9.37
N VAL A 834 1.02 2.17 9.45
CA VAL A 834 -0.09 3.12 9.20
C VAL A 834 -0.06 4.30 10.17
N SER A 835 0.40 4.06 11.41
CA SER A 835 0.49 5.10 12.43
C SER A 835 1.92 5.33 12.95
N PHE A 836 2.82 4.38 12.78
CA PHE A 836 4.20 4.46 13.25
C PHE A 836 5.16 3.70 12.29
N PRO A 837 5.60 4.31 11.18
CA PRO A 837 6.51 3.68 10.22
C PRO A 837 7.82 3.18 10.83
N GLY A 838 8.46 3.92 11.74
CA GLY A 838 9.72 3.57 12.42
C GLY A 838 9.57 2.64 13.64
N CYS A 839 8.44 1.96 13.80
CA CYS A 839 8.11 1.18 14.99
C CYS A 839 9.17 0.10 15.32
N LEU A 840 9.63 -0.69 14.33
CA LEU A 840 10.57 -1.77 14.57
C LEU A 840 11.98 -1.30 14.89
N GLU A 841 12.39 -0.17 14.35
CA GLU A 841 13.70 0.43 14.66
C GLU A 841 13.78 0.84 16.12
N LEU A 842 12.72 1.47 16.62
CA LEU A 842 12.64 1.82 18.04
C LEU A 842 12.46 0.58 18.91
N LEU A 843 11.63 -0.38 18.49
CA LEU A 843 11.46 -1.63 19.21
C LEU A 843 12.76 -2.41 19.31
N GLY A 844 13.63 -2.38 18.28
CA GLY A 844 14.96 -2.98 18.29
C GLY A 844 15.93 -2.37 19.30
N GLN A 845 15.66 -1.17 19.81
CA GLN A 845 16.38 -0.57 20.94
C GLN A 845 15.82 -1.02 22.30
N LEU A 846 14.59 -1.49 22.34
CA LEU A 846 13.85 -1.89 23.54
C LEU A 846 13.79 -3.41 23.72
N ALA A 847 13.91 -4.18 22.64
CA ALA A 847 13.74 -5.63 22.63
C ALA A 847 14.60 -6.26 21.53
N SER A 848 14.89 -7.56 21.63
CA SER A 848 15.46 -8.31 20.52
C SER A 848 14.40 -8.48 19.43
N VAL A 849 14.68 -7.93 18.25
CA VAL A 849 13.82 -8.01 17.07
C VAL A 849 14.59 -8.68 15.95
N SER A 850 14.12 -9.83 15.52
CA SER A 850 14.69 -10.52 14.36
C SER A 850 13.61 -10.73 13.31
N HIS A 851 13.98 -10.48 12.05
CA HIS A 851 13.20 -10.92 10.91
C HIS A 851 13.69 -12.30 10.53
N PHE A 852 12.81 -13.27 10.42
CA PHE A 852 13.21 -14.54 9.80
C PHE A 852 13.64 -14.23 8.35
N LYS A 853 14.95 -14.27 8.08
CA LYS A 853 15.40 -14.68 6.76
C LYS A 853 15.06 -16.16 6.71
N GLU A 854 14.18 -16.58 5.80
CA GLU A 854 14.00 -17.99 5.51
C GLU A 854 15.40 -18.58 5.24
N VAL A 855 15.77 -19.59 6.01
CA VAL A 855 16.98 -20.39 5.81
C VAL A 855 16.80 -21.19 4.53
#